data_d262953646daca2e7d9249c6065c2807
#
_entry.id   d262953646daca2e7d9249c6065c2807
#
_cell.length_a   1.000
_cell.length_b   1.000
_cell.length_c   1.000
_cell.angle_alpha   90.00
_cell.angle_beta   90.00
_cell.angle_gamma   90.00
#
_symmetry.space_group_name_H-M   'P 1'
#
loop_
_entity.id
_entity.type
_entity.pdbx_description
1 polymer ?
#
loop_
_entity_poly.entity_id
_entity_poly.type
_entity_poly.pdbx_seq_one_letter_code
_entity_poly.pdbx_strand_id
1 'polypeptide(L)'
;MSEKVKIKIARNVVHLPAIALRGLVVFPNNVVHFEVGRTKSIAAIEAAMHANSSVFLVAQREMDEEEPALRDLYAYGVIAEIKQVLRVSDDLVKVLVEGKTRARLLELDAGEKYLQATVRPVAVRGIPADKRNQVEALVRSLKDCFEEYLSYSPQISKDVVYNIVSSDSPLYLSEYMPANLLFKYEDKQVILNESTLLGRLEKLLTLLRQECQIMDIERDLDDKVNARMDKGQREYYLREQMNVISEELGDAEDTRAEADTYRGKVKALNLDEESTEKLLKECDRLARMQGSSAESGVIRSYLDACLALPWHTATEDDLDQAHARKVLDREHYGLQKVKERILELLAVRKLNQDVKGQIICLVGPPGTGKTSIAHSIAECMDRKFARMSLGGVHDEAEIRGHRRTYIGAMPGRIISAITTAKSTNPVILLDEIDKLAGDYKGDPSSALLEVLDPEQNRTFKDNYLDIPFDLSEVLFITTANDAATIPGPLYDRMDVIELPSYTRTEKFNIAKRHLLPKQMKNNGLEGRVTLTGSALYAIIDGYTREAGVRNLERTITSVLRKCAQKIAAGEAEKISVSAAMVRELLGPEKVKPTFISRKDAVGIANGLAWTSVGGEMLPVEVAVIPNGTGKIEITGSLGDVMKESAQLAVTYAKVHAEEYGITPDKFKNIDLHIHAPEGAVPKDGPSAGVTLTTALISALSGIPVNHDLAMTGEITLHGNVLPIGGLKEKSMAAFREGISTVLIPKDNASDLYEVDAEVKEKVHFIPVATLSEVLKHALVRPGRTPARAVHGVPQATSLIANDKPAEGHKEPAAVM
;
A
#
# COMPACT_ATOMS: atom_id res chain seq x y z
N MET A 1 -14.33 -8.80 -66.66
CA MET A 1 -13.78 -10.14 -66.51
C MET A 1 -12.76 -10.12 -65.38
N SER A 2 -13.16 -10.52 -64.22
CA SER A 2 -12.32 -10.54 -63.00
C SER A 2 -12.11 -12.01 -62.60
N GLU A 3 -10.91 -12.50 -62.90
CA GLU A 3 -10.48 -13.84 -62.50
C GLU A 3 -10.38 -13.96 -60.99
N LYS A 4 -11.24 -14.73 -60.41
CA LYS A 4 -11.15 -15.17 -59.01
C LYS A 4 -10.01 -16.19 -58.89
N VAL A 5 -8.86 -15.78 -58.37
CA VAL A 5 -7.82 -16.71 -57.92
C VAL A 5 -8.36 -17.44 -56.70
N LYS A 6 -8.81 -18.69 -56.92
CA LYS A 6 -9.11 -19.65 -55.86
C LYS A 6 -7.81 -20.13 -55.25
N ILE A 7 -7.40 -19.52 -54.12
CA ILE A 7 -6.34 -20.07 -53.26
C ILE A 7 -6.90 -21.39 -52.67
N LYS A 8 -6.34 -22.53 -53.11
CA LYS A 8 -6.52 -23.81 -52.45
C LYS A 8 -5.91 -23.74 -51.06
N ILE A 9 -6.68 -23.51 -50.03
CA ILE A 9 -6.27 -23.63 -48.63
C ILE A 9 -5.95 -25.12 -48.37
N ALA A 10 -4.69 -25.39 -48.09
CA ALA A 10 -4.18 -26.75 -47.85
C ALA A 10 -4.73 -27.30 -46.52
N ARG A 11 -5.03 -28.57 -46.52
CA ARG A 11 -5.76 -29.40 -45.53
C ARG A 11 -5.09 -29.63 -44.18
N ASN A 12 -4.42 -28.66 -43.52
CA ASN A 12 -3.84 -28.85 -42.18
C ASN A 12 -3.78 -27.51 -41.43
N VAL A 13 -4.94 -26.93 -41.16
CA VAL A 13 -5.04 -25.77 -40.28
C VAL A 13 -5.78 -26.22 -39.02
N VAL A 14 -5.28 -25.85 -37.86
CA VAL A 14 -5.84 -26.21 -36.56
C VAL A 14 -6.23 -24.93 -35.81
N HIS A 15 -7.38 -24.93 -35.18
CA HIS A 15 -7.84 -23.86 -34.33
C HIS A 15 -7.63 -24.27 -32.88
N LEU A 16 -6.87 -23.46 -32.11
CA LEU A 16 -6.50 -23.76 -30.74
C LEU A 16 -6.63 -22.51 -29.86
N PRO A 17 -6.97 -22.68 -28.58
CA PRO A 17 -6.76 -21.64 -27.63
C PRO A 17 -5.30 -21.19 -27.62
N ALA A 18 -5.03 -19.88 -27.52
CA ALA A 18 -3.70 -19.34 -27.59
C ALA A 18 -3.32 -18.60 -26.32
N ILE A 19 -2.06 -18.73 -25.93
CA ILE A 19 -1.47 -17.99 -24.82
C ILE A 19 -0.28 -17.21 -25.35
N ALA A 20 -0.31 -15.90 -25.15
CA ALA A 20 0.78 -14.99 -25.45
C ALA A 20 1.76 -14.98 -24.26
N LEU A 21 2.99 -15.46 -24.47
CA LEU A 21 4.04 -15.59 -23.48
C LEU A 21 4.91 -14.33 -23.42
N ARG A 22 5.25 -13.86 -22.24
CA ARG A 22 6.15 -12.73 -21.99
C ARG A 22 7.55 -13.25 -21.67
N GLY A 23 8.54 -12.89 -22.46
CA GLY A 23 9.94 -13.24 -22.20
C GLY A 23 10.25 -14.74 -22.21
N LEU A 24 9.33 -15.59 -22.66
CA LEU A 24 9.47 -17.04 -22.70
C LEU A 24 9.18 -17.59 -24.08
N VAL A 25 10.07 -18.47 -24.56
CA VAL A 25 9.89 -19.21 -25.81
C VAL A 25 9.89 -20.70 -25.48
N VAL A 26 8.84 -21.40 -25.91
CA VAL A 26 8.73 -22.86 -25.75
C VAL A 26 9.18 -23.54 -27.02
N PHE A 27 9.89 -24.66 -26.88
CA PHE A 27 10.33 -25.51 -27.99
C PHE A 27 9.61 -26.84 -28.00
N PRO A 28 9.50 -27.52 -29.15
CA PRO A 28 9.03 -28.90 -29.18
C PRO A 28 9.89 -29.83 -28.31
N ASN A 29 9.29 -30.91 -27.81
CA ASN A 29 9.94 -31.91 -26.95
C ASN A 29 10.55 -31.33 -25.65
N ASN A 30 10.14 -30.14 -25.24
CA ASN A 30 10.55 -29.55 -23.98
C ASN A 30 9.37 -29.39 -23.02
N VAL A 31 9.63 -29.67 -21.76
CA VAL A 31 8.64 -29.51 -20.68
C VAL A 31 8.98 -28.23 -19.91
N VAL A 32 8.04 -27.32 -19.88
CA VAL A 32 8.23 -26.01 -19.25
C VAL A 32 7.07 -25.72 -18.31
N HIS A 33 7.38 -25.13 -17.17
CA HIS A 33 6.35 -24.58 -16.27
C HIS A 33 6.43 -23.06 -16.29
N PHE A 34 5.27 -22.42 -16.26
CA PHE A 34 5.16 -20.97 -16.16
C PHE A 34 3.88 -20.56 -15.45
N GLU A 35 3.86 -19.32 -14.99
CA GLU A 35 2.72 -18.73 -14.30
C GLU A 35 1.87 -17.91 -15.26
N VAL A 36 0.57 -18.01 -15.10
CA VAL A 36 -0.42 -17.31 -15.91
C VAL A 36 -1.34 -16.51 -14.99
N GLY A 37 -1.31 -15.18 -15.12
CA GLY A 37 -2.15 -14.27 -14.35
C GLY A 37 -3.17 -13.48 -15.18
N ARG A 38 -3.15 -13.57 -16.52
CA ARG A 38 -4.12 -12.87 -17.37
C ARG A 38 -5.42 -13.66 -17.45
N THR A 39 -6.55 -13.03 -17.20
CA THR A 39 -7.88 -13.64 -17.24
C THR A 39 -8.14 -14.36 -18.58
N LYS A 40 -7.82 -13.73 -19.71
CA LYS A 40 -7.96 -14.33 -21.06
C LYS A 40 -7.07 -15.55 -21.25
N SER A 41 -5.89 -15.57 -20.65
CA SER A 41 -4.96 -16.71 -20.73
C SER A 41 -5.38 -17.85 -19.82
N ILE A 42 -5.92 -17.56 -18.63
CA ILE A 42 -6.50 -18.56 -17.74
C ILE A 42 -7.71 -19.22 -18.42
N ALA A 43 -8.59 -18.44 -19.03
CA ALA A 43 -9.73 -18.96 -19.78
C ALA A 43 -9.30 -19.80 -21.00
N ALA A 44 -8.17 -19.46 -21.65
CA ALA A 44 -7.60 -20.28 -22.72
C ALA A 44 -7.12 -21.65 -22.22
N ILE A 45 -6.53 -21.72 -21.03
CA ILE A 45 -6.12 -22.98 -20.38
C ILE A 45 -7.35 -23.83 -20.06
N GLU A 46 -8.36 -23.23 -19.45
CA GLU A 46 -9.61 -23.94 -19.12
C GLU A 46 -10.29 -24.48 -20.40
N ALA A 47 -10.38 -23.67 -21.44
CA ALA A 47 -10.91 -24.09 -22.74
C ALA A 47 -10.10 -25.25 -23.37
N ALA A 48 -8.75 -25.17 -23.26
CA ALA A 48 -7.88 -26.24 -23.74
C ALA A 48 -8.07 -27.54 -22.95
N MET A 49 -8.21 -27.47 -21.63
CA MET A 49 -8.44 -28.64 -20.78
C MET A 49 -9.77 -29.35 -21.06
N HIS A 50 -10.81 -28.58 -21.40
CA HIS A 50 -12.11 -29.13 -21.78
C HIS A 50 -12.14 -29.76 -23.19
N ALA A 51 -11.18 -29.36 -24.04
CA ALA A 51 -11.07 -29.91 -25.40
C ALA A 51 -10.08 -31.10 -25.43
N ASN A 52 -8.89 -30.92 -25.91
CA ASN A 52 -7.87 -31.95 -26.09
C ASN A 52 -6.57 -31.69 -25.33
N SER A 53 -6.62 -30.91 -24.29
CA SER A 53 -5.44 -30.41 -23.51
C SER A 53 -4.37 -29.73 -24.38
N SER A 54 -4.71 -29.30 -25.60
CA SER A 54 -3.80 -28.70 -26.56
C SER A 54 -3.99 -27.20 -26.58
N VAL A 55 -2.87 -26.46 -26.51
CA VAL A 55 -2.82 -25.00 -26.49
C VAL A 55 -1.72 -24.51 -27.44
N PHE A 56 -1.94 -23.37 -28.07
CA PHE A 56 -0.90 -22.73 -28.88
C PHE A 56 -0.17 -21.69 -28.06
N LEU A 57 1.14 -21.85 -27.93
CA LEU A 57 2.03 -20.97 -27.17
C LEU A 57 2.85 -20.13 -28.16
N VAL A 58 2.80 -18.81 -27.99
CA VAL A 58 3.53 -17.88 -28.85
C VAL A 58 4.09 -16.72 -28.02
N ALA A 59 5.35 -16.34 -28.27
CA ALA A 59 5.98 -15.23 -27.55
C ALA A 59 5.50 -13.88 -28.10
N GLN A 60 5.40 -12.90 -27.20
CA GLN A 60 5.17 -11.50 -27.54
C GLN A 60 6.50 -10.85 -28.00
N ARG A 61 6.38 -9.83 -28.84
CA ARG A 61 7.53 -9.02 -29.28
C ARG A 61 7.97 -8.03 -28.21
N GLU A 62 7.00 -7.41 -27.54
CA GLU A 62 7.19 -6.48 -26.45
C GLU A 62 6.52 -7.02 -25.19
N MET A 63 7.22 -6.92 -24.04
CA MET A 63 6.74 -7.52 -22.79
C MET A 63 5.61 -6.72 -22.14
N ASP A 64 5.53 -5.42 -22.42
CA ASP A 64 4.63 -4.48 -21.74
C ASP A 64 3.20 -4.47 -22.30
N GLU A 65 2.99 -5.09 -23.48
CA GLU A 65 1.66 -5.14 -24.10
C GLU A 65 0.71 -6.08 -23.34
N GLU A 66 -0.38 -5.53 -22.84
CA GLU A 66 -1.36 -6.31 -22.05
C GLU A 66 -2.34 -7.11 -22.92
N GLU A 67 -2.81 -6.53 -24.01
CA GLU A 67 -3.72 -7.17 -24.97
C GLU A 67 -3.07 -7.32 -26.36
N PRO A 68 -2.19 -8.31 -26.54
CA PRO A 68 -1.44 -8.44 -27.78
C PRO A 68 -2.35 -8.81 -28.97
N ALA A 69 -2.27 -8.04 -30.03
CA ALA A 69 -2.84 -8.33 -31.33
C ALA A 69 -1.89 -9.20 -32.18
N LEU A 70 -2.34 -9.64 -33.33
CA LEU A 70 -1.54 -10.48 -34.24
C LEU A 70 -0.16 -9.90 -34.58
N ARG A 71 -0.04 -8.57 -34.71
CA ARG A 71 1.22 -7.85 -35.02
C ARG A 71 2.23 -7.87 -33.87
N ASP A 72 1.72 -7.99 -32.63
CA ASP A 72 2.50 -7.94 -31.41
C ASP A 72 3.06 -9.31 -31.02
N LEU A 73 2.67 -10.35 -31.76
CA LEU A 73 3.12 -11.73 -31.60
C LEU A 73 4.14 -12.12 -32.66
N TYR A 74 4.95 -13.11 -32.34
CA TYR A 74 5.81 -13.72 -33.34
C TYR A 74 5.04 -14.65 -34.29
N ALA A 75 5.53 -14.79 -35.52
CA ALA A 75 4.85 -15.58 -36.55
C ALA A 75 4.88 -17.10 -36.31
N TYR A 76 5.79 -17.58 -35.45
CA TYR A 76 5.92 -18.99 -35.10
C TYR A 76 5.83 -19.17 -33.60
N GLY A 77 5.09 -20.19 -33.20
CA GLY A 77 4.97 -20.68 -31.85
C GLY A 77 4.94 -22.21 -31.83
N VAL A 78 4.50 -22.77 -30.71
CA VAL A 78 4.47 -24.21 -30.50
C VAL A 78 3.09 -24.63 -30.02
N ILE A 79 2.54 -25.70 -30.64
CA ILE A 79 1.40 -26.41 -30.11
C ILE A 79 1.92 -27.27 -28.96
N ALA A 80 1.42 -27.03 -27.77
CA ALA A 80 1.82 -27.71 -26.56
C ALA A 80 0.64 -28.45 -25.94
N GLU A 81 0.95 -29.50 -25.22
CA GLU A 81 0.00 -30.27 -24.43
C GLU A 81 0.12 -29.86 -22.96
N ILE A 82 -1.01 -29.52 -22.34
CA ILE A 82 -1.05 -29.21 -20.92
C ILE A 82 -1.01 -30.51 -20.12
N LYS A 83 0.03 -30.69 -19.30
CA LYS A 83 0.23 -31.87 -18.46
C LYS A 83 -0.36 -31.71 -17.07
N GLN A 84 -0.21 -30.53 -16.50
CA GLN A 84 -0.68 -30.25 -15.16
C GLN A 84 -1.05 -28.78 -15.03
N VAL A 85 -2.13 -28.53 -14.31
CA VAL A 85 -2.58 -27.17 -13.95
C VAL A 85 -2.70 -27.12 -12.43
N LEU A 86 -2.03 -26.18 -11.81
CA LEU A 86 -2.09 -25.94 -10.38
C LEU A 86 -2.60 -24.51 -10.14
N ARG A 87 -3.77 -24.38 -9.55
CA ARG A 87 -4.33 -23.10 -9.17
C ARG A 87 -3.69 -22.63 -7.87
N VAL A 88 -2.98 -21.50 -7.91
CA VAL A 88 -2.29 -20.92 -6.75
C VAL A 88 -3.21 -19.92 -6.05
N SER A 89 -3.95 -19.12 -6.83
CA SER A 89 -5.00 -18.19 -6.37
C SER A 89 -6.07 -18.06 -7.46
N ASP A 90 -7.09 -17.26 -7.22
CA ASP A 90 -8.14 -17.02 -8.23
C ASP A 90 -7.59 -16.35 -9.49
N ASP A 91 -6.54 -15.54 -9.37
CA ASP A 91 -5.92 -14.79 -10.46
C ASP A 91 -4.56 -15.35 -10.91
N LEU A 92 -4.08 -16.47 -10.34
CA LEU A 92 -2.76 -17.02 -10.68
C LEU A 92 -2.78 -18.54 -10.81
N VAL A 93 -2.40 -19.01 -11.98
CA VAL A 93 -2.36 -20.44 -12.32
C VAL A 93 -0.96 -20.83 -12.78
N LYS A 94 -0.38 -21.86 -12.17
CA LYS A 94 0.85 -22.52 -12.64
C LYS A 94 0.50 -23.63 -13.61
N VAL A 95 1.13 -23.61 -14.77
CA VAL A 95 0.87 -24.60 -15.82
C VAL A 95 2.15 -25.31 -16.20
N LEU A 96 2.09 -26.63 -16.26
CA LEU A 96 3.13 -27.47 -16.82
C LEU A 96 2.71 -27.91 -18.23
N VAL A 97 3.50 -27.56 -19.20
CA VAL A 97 3.23 -27.86 -20.60
C VAL A 97 4.37 -28.62 -21.25
N GLU A 98 4.05 -29.48 -22.18
CA GLU A 98 5.02 -30.15 -23.06
C GLU A 98 4.82 -29.65 -24.49
N GLY A 99 5.82 -29.01 -25.08
CA GLY A 99 5.82 -28.61 -26.48
C GLY A 99 5.77 -29.84 -27.40
N LYS A 100 4.83 -29.87 -28.31
CA LYS A 100 4.67 -31.01 -29.25
C LYS A 100 5.11 -30.68 -30.65
N THR A 101 4.54 -29.63 -31.23
CA THR A 101 4.72 -29.35 -32.66
C THR A 101 4.83 -27.85 -32.88
N ARG A 102 5.83 -27.47 -33.64
CA ARG A 102 5.99 -26.10 -34.10
C ARG A 102 4.85 -25.75 -35.09
N ALA A 103 4.30 -24.57 -34.96
CA ALA A 103 3.24 -24.10 -35.83
C ALA A 103 3.42 -22.61 -36.18
N ARG A 104 2.98 -22.25 -37.37
CA ARG A 104 2.92 -20.89 -37.85
C ARG A 104 1.53 -20.31 -37.55
N LEU A 105 1.54 -19.18 -36.88
CA LEU A 105 0.33 -18.38 -36.64
C LEU A 105 -0.15 -17.75 -37.97
N LEU A 106 -1.39 -17.94 -38.30
CA LEU A 106 -2.00 -17.39 -39.50
C LEU A 106 -2.97 -16.26 -39.16
N GLU A 107 -3.86 -16.53 -38.19
CA GLU A 107 -4.88 -15.59 -37.75
C GLU A 107 -5.01 -15.70 -36.23
N LEU A 108 -5.31 -14.59 -35.59
CA LEU A 108 -5.62 -14.51 -34.19
C LEU A 108 -6.97 -13.82 -34.02
N ASP A 109 -7.90 -14.54 -33.41
CA ASP A 109 -9.20 -14.02 -33.05
C ASP A 109 -9.20 -13.70 -31.54
N ALA A 110 -9.35 -12.41 -31.24
CA ALA A 110 -9.50 -11.92 -29.88
C ALA A 110 -10.95 -12.12 -29.43
N GLY A 111 -11.38 -13.37 -29.23
CA GLY A 111 -12.68 -13.69 -28.70
C GLY A 111 -12.97 -12.99 -27.36
N GLU A 112 -14.24 -12.85 -27.00
CA GLU A 112 -14.64 -12.19 -25.75
C GLU A 112 -14.04 -12.86 -24.50
N LYS A 113 -13.83 -14.18 -24.53
CA LYS A 113 -13.36 -14.96 -23.37
C LYS A 113 -11.88 -15.26 -23.38
N TYR A 114 -11.30 -15.64 -24.52
CA TYR A 114 -9.89 -15.99 -24.67
C TYR A 114 -9.40 -15.80 -26.11
N LEU A 115 -8.08 -15.79 -26.31
CA LEU A 115 -7.46 -15.71 -27.62
C LEU A 115 -7.56 -17.06 -28.33
N GLN A 116 -8.07 -17.07 -29.55
CA GLN A 116 -8.13 -18.25 -30.42
C GLN A 116 -7.19 -18.05 -31.62
N ALA A 117 -6.25 -18.95 -31.78
CA ALA A 117 -5.31 -18.93 -32.89
C ALA A 117 -5.67 -19.94 -33.97
N THR A 118 -5.63 -19.49 -35.20
CA THR A 118 -5.61 -20.33 -36.39
C THR A 118 -4.18 -20.59 -36.77
N VAL A 119 -3.73 -21.82 -36.59
CA VAL A 119 -2.30 -22.16 -36.77
C VAL A 119 -2.11 -23.26 -37.80
N ARG A 120 -0.97 -23.23 -38.46
CA ARG A 120 -0.54 -24.29 -39.37
C ARG A 120 0.66 -25.03 -38.78
N PRO A 121 0.50 -26.32 -38.41
CA PRO A 121 1.64 -27.14 -38.00
C PRO A 121 2.71 -27.19 -39.10
N VAL A 122 3.95 -27.05 -38.69
CA VAL A 122 5.11 -27.05 -39.61
C VAL A 122 5.85 -28.36 -39.43
N ALA A 123 5.68 -29.26 -40.37
CA ALA A 123 6.40 -30.52 -40.41
C ALA A 123 7.90 -30.25 -40.68
N VAL A 124 8.75 -30.95 -39.96
CA VAL A 124 10.19 -30.90 -40.19
C VAL A 124 10.47 -31.62 -41.53
N ARG A 125 11.01 -30.90 -42.51
CA ARG A 125 11.45 -31.50 -43.77
C ARG A 125 12.67 -32.36 -43.51
N GLY A 126 12.69 -33.56 -44.02
CA GLY A 126 13.88 -34.44 -43.96
C GLY A 126 15.12 -33.81 -44.60
N ILE A 127 16.24 -34.19 -44.13
CA ILE A 127 17.55 -33.69 -44.63
C ILE A 127 17.77 -34.25 -46.04
N PRO A 128 17.96 -33.40 -47.05
CA PRO A 128 18.33 -33.84 -48.39
C PRO A 128 19.66 -34.61 -48.36
N ALA A 129 19.79 -35.65 -49.22
CA ALA A 129 20.92 -36.56 -49.20
C ALA A 129 22.26 -35.83 -49.42
N ASP A 130 22.24 -34.80 -50.24
CA ASP A 130 23.39 -33.94 -50.56
C ASP A 130 23.86 -33.05 -49.40
N LYS A 131 23.01 -32.80 -48.39
CA LYS A 131 23.31 -31.96 -47.23
C LYS A 131 23.60 -32.72 -45.95
N ARG A 132 23.59 -34.03 -45.95
CA ARG A 132 23.83 -34.84 -44.72
C ARG A 132 25.17 -34.55 -44.08
N ASN A 133 26.25 -34.51 -44.90
CA ASN A 133 27.59 -34.25 -44.41
C ASN A 133 27.73 -32.84 -43.83
N GLN A 134 27.02 -31.85 -44.38
CA GLN A 134 26.97 -30.48 -43.84
C GLN A 134 26.26 -30.44 -42.48
N VAL A 135 25.19 -31.17 -42.34
CA VAL A 135 24.46 -31.24 -41.06
C VAL A 135 25.31 -31.96 -40.00
N GLU A 136 25.98 -33.03 -40.36
CA GLU A 136 26.89 -33.73 -39.45
C GLU A 136 28.06 -32.85 -38.98
N ALA A 137 28.67 -32.09 -39.90
CA ALA A 137 29.70 -31.14 -39.56
C ALA A 137 29.21 -30.05 -38.59
N LEU A 138 27.98 -29.53 -38.84
CA LEU A 138 27.37 -28.55 -37.94
C LEU A 138 27.07 -29.11 -36.54
N VAL A 139 26.63 -30.37 -36.46
CA VAL A 139 26.38 -31.03 -35.17
C VAL A 139 27.68 -31.18 -34.38
N ARG A 140 28.78 -31.57 -35.04
CA ARG A 140 30.09 -31.65 -34.41
C ARG A 140 30.55 -30.27 -33.90
N SER A 141 30.52 -29.28 -34.80
CA SER A 141 30.87 -27.90 -34.40
C SER A 141 30.00 -27.31 -33.29
N LEU A 142 28.72 -27.71 -33.22
CA LEU A 142 27.85 -27.35 -32.12
C LEU A 142 28.26 -27.98 -30.81
N LYS A 143 28.62 -29.25 -30.81
CA LYS A 143 29.12 -29.95 -29.62
C LYS A 143 30.44 -29.36 -29.15
N ASP A 144 31.37 -29.09 -30.06
CA ASP A 144 32.68 -28.47 -29.73
C ASP A 144 32.46 -27.08 -29.10
N CYS A 145 31.61 -26.27 -29.72
CA CYS A 145 31.28 -24.95 -29.19
C CYS A 145 30.51 -25.01 -27.86
N PHE A 146 29.70 -26.06 -27.64
CA PHE A 146 29.03 -26.30 -26.37
C PHE A 146 29.99 -26.70 -25.25
N GLU A 147 31.05 -27.48 -25.55
CA GLU A 147 32.08 -27.76 -24.58
C GLU A 147 32.83 -26.48 -24.17
N GLU A 148 33.12 -25.60 -25.14
CA GLU A 148 33.66 -24.27 -24.85
C GLU A 148 32.71 -23.44 -23.96
N TYR A 149 31.43 -23.40 -24.28
CA TYR A 149 30.41 -22.72 -23.50
C TYR A 149 30.31 -23.23 -22.05
N LEU A 150 30.47 -24.55 -21.84
CA LEU A 150 30.49 -25.15 -20.50
C LEU A 150 31.65 -24.66 -19.65
N SER A 151 32.80 -24.33 -20.26
CA SER A 151 33.96 -23.81 -19.53
C SER A 151 33.69 -22.45 -18.89
N TYR A 152 32.72 -21.69 -19.44
CA TYR A 152 32.26 -20.38 -18.93
C TYR A 152 31.04 -20.49 -18.02
N SER A 153 30.21 -21.54 -18.18
CA SER A 153 28.93 -21.70 -17.47
C SER A 153 28.83 -23.03 -16.69
N PRO A 154 29.60 -23.20 -15.61
CA PRO A 154 29.64 -24.46 -14.83
C PRO A 154 28.33 -24.78 -14.08
N GLN A 155 27.36 -23.87 -14.04
CA GLN A 155 26.08 -24.03 -13.32
C GLN A 155 25.02 -24.80 -14.15
N ILE A 156 25.32 -25.18 -15.40
CA ILE A 156 24.39 -25.98 -16.21
C ILE A 156 24.24 -27.37 -15.60
N SER A 157 23.00 -27.84 -15.46
CA SER A 157 22.72 -29.11 -14.81
C SER A 157 23.40 -30.29 -15.58
N LYS A 158 23.90 -31.25 -14.85
CA LYS A 158 24.56 -32.45 -15.43
C LYS A 158 23.67 -33.21 -16.40
N ASP A 159 22.37 -33.20 -16.17
CA ASP A 159 21.35 -33.84 -17.03
C ASP A 159 21.28 -33.17 -18.40
N VAL A 160 21.31 -31.81 -18.44
CA VAL A 160 21.31 -31.05 -19.70
C VAL A 160 22.60 -31.35 -20.48
N VAL A 161 23.74 -31.35 -19.81
CA VAL A 161 25.03 -31.68 -20.44
C VAL A 161 25.00 -33.10 -21.00
N TYR A 162 24.56 -34.08 -20.22
CA TYR A 162 24.48 -35.47 -20.65
C TYR A 162 23.57 -35.63 -21.88
N ASN A 163 22.40 -35.01 -21.88
CA ASN A 163 21.45 -35.09 -23.00
C ASN A 163 21.97 -34.46 -24.30
N ILE A 164 22.73 -33.39 -24.20
CA ILE A 164 23.33 -32.73 -25.39
C ILE A 164 24.49 -33.55 -25.94
N VAL A 165 25.39 -34.02 -25.09
CA VAL A 165 26.61 -34.75 -25.49
C VAL A 165 26.22 -36.13 -26.05
N SER A 166 25.25 -36.81 -25.41
CA SER A 166 24.87 -38.20 -25.79
C SER A 166 23.97 -38.26 -27.01
N SER A 167 23.33 -37.15 -27.42
CA SER A 167 22.44 -37.15 -28.59
C SER A 167 23.18 -36.83 -29.89
N ASP A 168 22.94 -37.64 -30.91
CA ASP A 168 23.39 -37.40 -32.29
C ASP A 168 22.25 -36.97 -33.23
N SER A 169 21.09 -36.73 -32.71
CA SER A 169 19.91 -36.29 -33.49
C SER A 169 19.99 -34.79 -33.76
N PRO A 170 20.20 -34.36 -35.02
CA PRO A 170 20.27 -32.94 -35.34
C PRO A 170 19.00 -32.18 -35.02
N LEU A 171 17.84 -32.85 -35.15
CA LEU A 171 16.53 -32.26 -34.80
C LEU A 171 16.41 -32.03 -33.31
N TYR A 172 16.76 -33.05 -32.50
CA TYR A 172 16.70 -32.94 -31.05
C TYR A 172 17.62 -31.84 -30.55
N LEU A 173 18.85 -31.77 -30.99
CA LEU A 173 19.83 -30.77 -30.61
C LEU A 173 19.32 -29.34 -30.96
N SER A 174 18.73 -29.17 -32.16
CA SER A 174 18.22 -27.87 -32.59
C SER A 174 17.02 -27.34 -31.79
N GLU A 175 16.37 -28.19 -31.01
CA GLU A 175 15.23 -27.87 -30.15
C GLU A 175 15.62 -27.87 -28.67
N TYR A 176 16.45 -28.83 -28.26
CA TYR A 176 16.79 -28.99 -26.84
C TYR A 176 17.85 -27.98 -26.35
N MET A 177 18.89 -27.70 -27.15
CA MET A 177 19.93 -26.75 -26.78
C MET A 177 19.37 -25.33 -26.55
N PRO A 178 18.62 -24.70 -27.48
CA PRO A 178 18.11 -23.35 -27.27
C PRO A 178 17.08 -23.26 -26.14
N ALA A 179 16.43 -24.37 -25.83
CA ALA A 179 15.49 -24.42 -24.70
C ALA A 179 16.19 -24.35 -23.34
N ASN A 180 17.37 -24.98 -23.22
CA ASN A 180 18.06 -25.18 -21.94
C ASN A 180 19.30 -24.31 -21.74
N LEU A 181 19.77 -23.60 -22.77
CA LEU A 181 20.89 -22.66 -22.67
C LEU A 181 20.40 -21.23 -22.33
N LEU A 182 21.31 -20.42 -21.78
CA LEU A 182 21.02 -19.07 -21.27
C LEU A 182 21.00 -18.03 -22.40
N PHE A 183 20.23 -18.26 -23.45
CA PHE A 183 19.99 -17.27 -24.50
C PHE A 183 18.87 -16.30 -24.14
N LYS A 184 18.94 -15.09 -24.68
CA LYS A 184 17.82 -14.15 -24.63
C LYS A 184 16.60 -14.73 -25.37
N TYR A 185 15.40 -14.37 -24.96
CA TYR A 185 14.18 -14.93 -25.56
C TYR A 185 14.02 -14.57 -27.03
N GLU A 186 14.53 -13.41 -27.45
CA GLU A 186 14.58 -12.95 -28.85
C GLU A 186 15.43 -13.90 -29.69
N ASP A 187 16.61 -14.28 -29.19
CA ASP A 187 17.51 -15.21 -29.86
C ASP A 187 16.93 -16.63 -29.96
N LYS A 188 16.27 -17.07 -28.91
CA LYS A 188 15.49 -18.33 -28.91
C LYS A 188 14.41 -18.28 -29.99
N GLN A 189 13.74 -17.17 -30.15
CA GLN A 189 12.69 -16.98 -31.15
C GLN A 189 13.25 -16.94 -32.56
N VAL A 190 14.45 -16.39 -32.78
CA VAL A 190 15.14 -16.44 -34.08
C VAL A 190 15.36 -17.88 -34.55
N ILE A 191 15.75 -18.77 -33.65
CA ILE A 191 15.89 -20.21 -33.93
C ILE A 191 14.55 -20.86 -34.19
N LEU A 192 13.53 -20.55 -33.39
CA LEU A 192 12.18 -21.07 -33.56
C LEU A 192 11.54 -20.60 -34.87
N ASN A 193 11.84 -19.43 -35.37
CA ASN A 193 11.32 -18.89 -36.62
C ASN A 193 11.92 -19.57 -37.84
N GLU A 194 13.09 -20.18 -37.75
CA GLU A 194 13.75 -20.79 -38.92
C GLU A 194 13.02 -22.06 -39.37
N SER A 195 12.72 -22.13 -40.66
CA SER A 195 11.87 -23.20 -41.22
C SER A 195 12.66 -24.48 -41.56
N THR A 196 13.95 -24.34 -41.80
CA THR A 196 14.77 -25.49 -42.24
C THR A 196 15.64 -25.97 -41.06
N LEU A 197 15.88 -27.29 -40.98
CA LEU A 197 16.73 -27.84 -39.93
C LEU A 197 18.17 -27.35 -40.06
N LEU A 198 18.69 -27.25 -41.28
CA LEU A 198 20.03 -26.72 -41.55
C LEU A 198 20.16 -25.27 -41.03
N GLY A 199 19.23 -24.40 -41.42
CA GLY A 199 19.26 -23.02 -40.99
C GLY A 199 19.11 -22.83 -39.47
N ARG A 200 18.38 -23.74 -38.77
CA ARG A 200 18.32 -23.72 -37.31
C ARG A 200 19.69 -24.04 -36.68
N LEU A 201 20.34 -25.10 -37.18
CA LEU A 201 21.66 -25.48 -36.69
C LEU A 201 22.73 -24.38 -36.96
N GLU A 202 22.67 -23.74 -38.13
CA GLU A 202 23.54 -22.61 -38.47
C GLU A 202 23.34 -21.42 -37.54
N LYS A 203 22.06 -21.04 -37.33
CA LYS A 203 21.73 -19.94 -36.41
C LYS A 203 22.09 -20.26 -34.95
N LEU A 204 21.84 -21.50 -34.51
CA LEU A 204 22.20 -21.94 -33.16
C LEU A 204 23.70 -21.89 -32.96
N LEU A 205 24.50 -22.38 -33.93
CA LEU A 205 25.95 -22.30 -33.85
C LEU A 205 26.46 -20.86 -33.83
N THR A 206 25.84 -19.98 -34.63
CA THR A 206 26.20 -18.57 -34.67
C THR A 206 25.93 -17.90 -33.33
N LEU A 207 24.75 -18.11 -32.77
CA LEU A 207 24.39 -17.54 -31.46
C LEU A 207 25.26 -18.11 -30.34
N LEU A 208 25.54 -19.43 -30.35
CA LEU A 208 26.36 -20.03 -29.32
C LEU A 208 27.81 -19.51 -29.37
N ARG A 209 28.34 -19.29 -30.58
CA ARG A 209 29.69 -18.68 -30.75
C ARG A 209 29.70 -17.21 -30.29
N GLN A 210 28.65 -16.45 -30.58
CA GLN A 210 28.54 -15.08 -30.11
C GLN A 210 28.52 -15.02 -28.58
N GLU A 211 27.79 -15.93 -27.97
CA GLU A 211 27.68 -16.00 -26.51
C GLU A 211 29.05 -16.40 -25.88
N CYS A 212 29.75 -17.39 -26.45
CA CYS A 212 31.11 -17.73 -26.01
C CYS A 212 32.07 -16.53 -26.12
N GLN A 213 31.99 -15.74 -27.22
CA GLN A 213 32.81 -14.54 -27.38
C GLN A 213 32.49 -13.47 -26.34
N ILE A 214 31.21 -13.28 -25.99
CA ILE A 214 30.79 -12.32 -24.96
C ILE A 214 31.37 -12.78 -23.61
N MET A 215 31.20 -14.05 -23.26
CA MET A 215 31.72 -14.63 -22.01
C MET A 215 33.25 -14.58 -21.92
N ASP A 216 33.93 -14.74 -23.03
CA ASP A 216 35.41 -14.60 -23.09
C ASP A 216 35.83 -13.14 -22.79
N ILE A 217 35.11 -12.17 -23.36
CA ILE A 217 35.33 -10.74 -23.07
C ILE A 217 35.01 -10.43 -21.61
N GLU A 218 33.92 -10.96 -21.07
CA GLU A 218 33.58 -10.80 -19.65
C GLU A 218 34.65 -11.35 -18.73
N ARG A 219 35.16 -12.55 -19.03
CA ARG A 219 36.27 -13.16 -18.30
C ARG A 219 37.54 -12.32 -18.39
N ASP A 220 37.90 -11.85 -19.59
CA ASP A 220 39.02 -10.93 -19.80
C ASP A 220 38.89 -9.62 -19.03
N LEU A 221 37.64 -9.11 -18.90
CA LEU A 221 37.36 -7.93 -18.08
C LEU A 221 37.50 -8.25 -16.59
N ASP A 222 36.96 -9.38 -16.16
CA ASP A 222 37.11 -9.86 -14.78
C ASP A 222 38.55 -10.13 -14.40
N ASP A 223 39.34 -10.75 -15.30
CA ASP A 223 40.78 -10.96 -15.12
C ASP A 223 41.56 -9.64 -15.06
N LYS A 224 41.14 -8.62 -15.83
CA LYS A 224 41.72 -7.27 -15.77
C LYS A 224 41.31 -6.53 -14.50
N VAL A 225 40.08 -6.72 -14.02
CA VAL A 225 39.61 -6.20 -12.74
C VAL A 225 40.33 -6.90 -11.58
N ASN A 226 40.41 -8.22 -11.65
CA ASN A 226 41.15 -9.01 -10.66
C ASN A 226 42.66 -8.69 -10.66
N ALA A 227 43.27 -8.50 -11.84
CA ALA A 227 44.67 -8.04 -11.94
C ALA A 227 44.87 -6.60 -11.43
N ARG A 228 43.84 -5.76 -11.47
CA ARG A 228 43.86 -4.45 -10.78
C ARG A 228 43.62 -4.59 -9.27
N MET A 229 42.79 -5.55 -8.85
CA MET A 229 42.65 -5.95 -7.45
C MET A 229 43.93 -6.61 -6.91
N ASP A 230 44.61 -7.45 -7.69
CA ASP A 230 45.94 -8.00 -7.35
C ASP A 230 47.04 -6.90 -7.26
N LYS A 231 46.91 -5.81 -8.05
CA LYS A 231 47.71 -4.59 -7.81
C LYS A 231 47.38 -3.97 -6.47
N GLY A 232 46.10 -3.93 -6.10
CA GLY A 232 45.64 -3.50 -4.76
C GLY A 232 46.13 -4.47 -3.67
N GLN A 233 46.13 -5.78 -3.91
CA GLN A 233 46.71 -6.79 -3.02
C GLN A 233 48.24 -6.71 -2.98
N ARG A 234 48.88 -6.35 -4.08
CA ARG A 234 50.31 -6.11 -4.12
C ARG A 234 50.73 -4.78 -3.48
N GLU A 235 49.87 -3.73 -3.61
CA GLU A 235 49.97 -2.53 -2.79
C GLU A 235 49.63 -2.83 -1.32
N TYR A 236 48.70 -3.73 -1.05
CA TYR A 236 48.40 -4.24 0.28
C TYR A 236 49.59 -5.08 0.81
N TYR A 237 50.18 -5.95 -0.01
CA TYR A 237 51.37 -6.73 0.36
C TYR A 237 52.58 -5.84 0.56
N LEU A 238 52.78 -4.82 -0.24
CA LEU A 238 53.80 -3.79 -0.04
C LEU A 238 53.49 -2.89 1.16
N ARG A 239 52.22 -2.61 1.44
CA ARG A 239 51.78 -1.99 2.67
C ARG A 239 52.00 -2.91 3.87
N GLU A 240 51.72 -4.19 3.71
CA GLU A 240 51.98 -5.20 4.74
C GLU A 240 53.49 -5.39 4.99
N GLN A 241 54.33 -5.35 3.96
CA GLN A 241 55.78 -5.23 4.13
C GLN A 241 56.20 -3.90 4.76
N MET A 242 55.57 -2.79 4.40
CA MET A 242 55.74 -1.52 5.12
C MET A 242 55.20 -1.62 6.56
N ASN A 243 54.13 -2.34 6.80
CA ASN A 243 53.57 -2.56 8.13
C ASN A 243 54.48 -3.45 8.96
N VAL A 244 55.07 -4.50 8.39
CA VAL A 244 56.08 -5.34 9.04
C VAL A 244 57.36 -4.53 9.33
N ILE A 245 57.80 -3.67 8.41
CA ILE A 245 58.89 -2.74 8.61
C ILE A 245 58.49 -1.64 9.65
N SER A 246 57.24 -1.22 9.67
CA SER A 246 56.61 -0.32 10.63
C SER A 246 56.43 -1.00 12.00
N GLU A 247 56.12 -2.34 12.07
CA GLU A 247 56.13 -3.14 13.29
C GLU A 247 57.54 -3.25 13.87
N GLU A 248 58.59 -3.40 13.06
CA GLU A 248 59.97 -3.35 13.54
C GLU A 248 60.39 -1.93 13.93
N LEU A 249 59.67 -0.88 13.50
CA LEU A 249 59.89 0.52 13.81
C LEU A 249 58.95 1.08 14.88
N GLY A 250 57.96 0.30 15.40
CA GLY A 250 57.18 0.74 16.57
C GLY A 250 55.63 0.88 16.37
N ASP A 251 55.04 0.50 15.20
CA ASP A 251 53.56 0.61 14.96
C ASP A 251 52.72 -0.35 15.83
N ALA A 252 53.30 -1.33 16.49
CA ALA A 252 52.65 -2.12 17.54
C ALA A 252 52.33 -1.25 18.78
N GLU A 253 53.05 -0.15 18.99
CA GLU A 253 52.76 0.84 20.02
C GLU A 253 51.49 1.66 19.68
N ASP A 254 51.22 1.94 18.40
CA ASP A 254 50.10 2.76 17.98
C ASP A 254 48.75 2.02 18.19
N THR A 255 48.66 0.75 17.88
CA THR A 255 47.43 -0.06 18.09
C THR A 255 47.17 -0.32 19.58
N ARG A 256 48.25 -0.46 20.38
CA ARG A 256 48.12 -0.57 21.83
C ARG A 256 47.69 0.76 22.46
N ALA A 257 48.28 1.86 22.00
CA ALA A 257 47.90 3.21 22.44
C ALA A 257 46.44 3.53 22.06
N GLU A 258 46.02 3.12 20.88
CA GLU A 258 44.61 3.20 20.44
C GLU A 258 43.70 2.37 21.34
N ALA A 259 44.01 1.10 21.58
CA ALA A 259 43.27 0.21 22.48
C ALA A 259 43.22 0.75 23.92
N ASP A 260 44.29 1.36 24.40
CA ASP A 260 44.31 2.02 25.73
C ASP A 260 43.40 3.26 25.75
N THR A 261 43.34 4.00 24.65
CA THR A 261 42.39 5.12 24.48
C THR A 261 40.96 4.63 24.55
N TYR A 262 40.61 3.53 23.84
CA TYR A 262 39.31 2.87 23.92
C TYR A 262 39.01 2.37 25.35
N ARG A 263 39.97 1.75 26.03
CA ARG A 263 39.81 1.32 27.45
C ARG A 263 39.48 2.49 28.36
N GLY A 264 40.15 3.64 28.17
CA GLY A 264 39.87 4.85 28.90
C GLY A 264 38.45 5.34 28.68
N LYS A 265 38.01 5.39 27.42
CA LYS A 265 36.63 5.79 27.05
C LYS A 265 35.59 4.79 27.59
N VAL A 266 35.83 3.50 27.49
CA VAL A 266 34.93 2.45 28.01
C VAL A 266 34.77 2.56 29.53
N LYS A 267 35.87 2.72 30.26
CA LYS A 267 35.78 2.92 31.72
C LYS A 267 35.04 4.23 32.11
N ALA A 268 35.15 5.26 31.29
CA ALA A 268 34.42 6.52 31.49
C ALA A 268 32.90 6.40 31.27
N LEU A 269 32.44 5.36 30.55
CA LEU A 269 31.01 5.10 30.35
C LEU A 269 30.29 4.69 31.64
N ASN A 270 30.99 4.18 32.66
CA ASN A 270 30.39 3.78 33.95
C ASN A 270 29.22 2.77 33.79
N LEU A 271 29.40 1.79 32.91
CA LEU A 271 28.40 0.72 32.70
C LEU A 271 28.47 -0.34 33.82
N ASP A 272 27.51 -1.23 33.84
CA ASP A 272 27.53 -2.42 34.69
C ASP A 272 28.81 -3.27 34.47
N GLU A 273 29.17 -4.05 35.45
CA GLU A 273 30.42 -4.84 35.45
C GLU A 273 30.52 -5.81 34.26
N GLU A 274 29.40 -6.48 33.93
CA GLU A 274 29.33 -7.44 32.81
C GLU A 274 29.55 -6.76 31.46
N SER A 275 28.88 -5.66 31.20
CA SER A 275 28.99 -4.88 29.96
C SER A 275 30.37 -4.26 29.82
N THR A 276 30.92 -3.73 30.92
CA THR A 276 32.27 -3.16 30.95
C THR A 276 33.30 -4.23 30.63
N GLU A 277 33.20 -5.41 31.26
CA GLU A 277 34.13 -6.53 31.01
C GLU A 277 34.09 -6.99 29.55
N LYS A 278 32.90 -7.08 28.95
CA LYS A 278 32.73 -7.42 27.53
C LYS A 278 33.44 -6.41 26.62
N LEU A 279 33.23 -5.12 26.83
CA LEU A 279 33.90 -4.09 26.03
C LEU A 279 35.41 -4.06 26.22
N LEU A 280 35.91 -4.27 27.45
CA LEU A 280 37.33 -4.35 27.74
C LEU A 280 37.97 -5.56 27.05
N LYS A 281 37.30 -6.72 26.99
CA LYS A 281 37.77 -7.88 26.24
C LYS A 281 37.91 -7.58 24.74
N GLU A 282 37.02 -6.80 24.15
CA GLU A 282 37.16 -6.38 22.74
C GLU A 282 38.30 -5.36 22.55
N CYS A 283 38.54 -4.48 23.53
CA CYS A 283 39.74 -3.62 23.52
C CYS A 283 41.02 -4.44 23.64
N ASP A 284 41.04 -5.48 24.48
CA ASP A 284 42.19 -6.39 24.60
C ASP A 284 42.39 -7.22 23.34
N ARG A 285 41.33 -7.57 22.63
CA ARG A 285 41.39 -8.24 21.33
C ARG A 285 41.98 -7.30 20.28
N LEU A 286 41.53 -6.03 20.23
CA LEU A 286 42.06 -5.00 19.34
C LEU A 286 43.57 -4.80 19.60
N ALA A 287 44.02 -4.72 20.86
CA ALA A 287 45.41 -4.58 21.23
C ALA A 287 46.33 -5.71 20.77
N ARG A 288 45.79 -6.91 20.54
CA ARG A 288 46.51 -8.09 20.08
C ARG A 288 46.49 -8.30 18.56
N MET A 289 45.69 -7.52 17.85
CA MET A 289 45.51 -7.61 16.41
C MET A 289 46.44 -6.64 15.67
N GLN A 290 46.75 -6.99 14.44
CA GLN A 290 47.42 -6.07 13.53
C GLN A 290 46.45 -4.95 13.13
N GLY A 291 46.87 -3.69 13.26
CA GLY A 291 46.01 -2.50 13.06
C GLY A 291 45.35 -2.42 11.69
N SER A 292 45.95 -3.04 10.67
CA SER A 292 45.45 -3.04 9.27
C SER A 292 44.52 -4.22 8.93
N SER A 293 44.25 -5.14 9.86
CA SER A 293 43.36 -6.28 9.60
C SER A 293 41.90 -5.88 9.43
N ALA A 294 41.17 -6.54 8.53
CA ALA A 294 39.74 -6.31 8.35
C ALA A 294 38.95 -6.53 9.66
N GLU A 295 39.40 -7.45 10.48
CA GLU A 295 38.81 -7.78 11.78
C GLU A 295 39.01 -6.65 12.80
N SER A 296 40.19 -5.96 12.79
CA SER A 296 40.40 -4.78 13.63
C SER A 296 39.45 -3.64 13.27
N GLY A 297 39.14 -3.47 11.97
CA GLY A 297 38.13 -2.51 11.51
C GLY A 297 36.71 -2.81 12.03
N VAL A 298 36.31 -4.09 12.09
CA VAL A 298 35.04 -4.51 12.67
C VAL A 298 34.97 -4.21 14.16
N ILE A 299 36.06 -4.48 14.91
CA ILE A 299 36.11 -4.18 16.35
C ILE A 299 36.07 -2.67 16.61
N ARG A 300 36.82 -1.87 15.84
CA ARG A 300 36.73 -0.40 15.94
C ARG A 300 35.31 0.09 15.70
N SER A 301 34.68 -0.33 14.60
CA SER A 301 33.29 0.07 14.30
C SER A 301 32.32 -0.32 15.42
N TYR A 302 32.54 -1.46 16.03
CA TYR A 302 31.75 -1.91 17.18
C TYR A 302 31.99 -1.04 18.42
N LEU A 303 33.24 -0.79 18.80
CA LEU A 303 33.58 0.04 19.95
C LEU A 303 33.06 1.47 19.73
N ASP A 304 33.21 2.01 18.53
CA ASP A 304 32.70 3.33 18.17
C ASP A 304 31.17 3.39 18.27
N ALA A 305 30.47 2.35 17.83
CA ALA A 305 29.00 2.27 17.95
C ALA A 305 28.58 2.23 19.43
N CYS A 306 29.27 1.49 20.28
CA CYS A 306 29.00 1.44 21.72
C CYS A 306 29.30 2.77 22.41
N LEU A 307 30.40 3.45 22.04
CA LEU A 307 30.82 4.73 22.59
C LEU A 307 29.93 5.88 22.11
N ALA A 308 29.31 5.76 20.96
CA ALA A 308 28.40 6.78 20.43
C ALA A 308 27.04 6.84 21.14
N LEU A 309 26.70 5.81 21.91
CA LEU A 309 25.45 5.75 22.65
C LEU A 309 25.45 6.69 23.86
N PRO A 310 24.34 7.37 24.11
CA PRO A 310 24.18 8.29 25.25
C PRO A 310 23.84 7.54 26.54
N TRP A 311 24.73 6.72 27.08
CA TRP A 311 24.44 5.82 28.22
C TRP A 311 23.86 6.51 29.47
N HIS A 312 24.26 7.74 29.76
CA HIS A 312 23.83 8.49 30.96
C HIS A 312 23.36 9.90 30.65
N THR A 313 23.13 10.19 29.38
CA THR A 313 22.75 11.54 28.94
C THR A 313 21.23 11.60 28.75
N ALA A 314 20.52 12.07 29.76
CA ALA A 314 19.07 12.32 29.67
C ALA A 314 18.81 13.84 29.54
N THR A 315 17.68 14.19 28.92
CA THR A 315 17.12 15.55 28.99
C THR A 315 16.22 15.68 30.22
N GLU A 316 16.16 16.87 30.81
CA GLU A 316 15.19 17.14 31.86
C GLU A 316 13.79 17.32 31.25
N ASP A 317 12.79 16.65 31.78
CA ASP A 317 11.43 16.74 31.28
C ASP A 317 10.76 18.05 31.71
N ASP A 318 10.32 18.86 30.73
CA ASP A 318 9.38 19.95 31.03
C ASP A 318 7.94 19.37 31.04
N LEU A 319 7.34 19.31 32.20
CA LEU A 319 5.97 18.83 32.41
C LEU A 319 5.00 19.97 32.81
N ASP A 320 5.32 21.21 32.40
CA ASP A 320 4.41 22.34 32.59
C ASP A 320 3.26 22.28 31.59
N GLN A 321 2.06 22.03 32.09
CA GLN A 321 0.84 21.96 31.28
C GLN A 321 0.51 23.27 30.54
N ALA A 322 0.87 24.43 31.12
CA ALA A 322 0.61 25.72 30.47
C ALA A 322 1.56 25.90 29.27
N HIS A 323 2.80 25.46 29.39
CA HIS A 323 3.77 25.43 28.29
C HIS A 323 3.31 24.45 27.21
N ALA A 324 3.00 23.20 27.58
CA ALA A 324 2.53 22.18 26.65
C ALA A 324 1.29 22.62 25.85
N ARG A 325 0.30 23.22 26.52
CA ARG A 325 -0.89 23.78 25.84
C ARG A 325 -0.53 24.87 24.84
N LYS A 326 0.39 25.78 25.17
CA LYS A 326 0.83 26.83 24.27
C LYS A 326 1.53 26.28 23.03
N VAL A 327 2.40 25.28 23.21
CA VAL A 327 3.08 24.61 22.09
C VAL A 327 2.06 23.92 21.17
N LEU A 328 1.15 23.11 21.71
CA LEU A 328 0.12 22.42 20.97
C LEU A 328 -0.82 23.38 20.24
N ASP A 329 -1.20 24.52 20.84
CA ASP A 329 -2.06 25.52 20.22
C ASP A 329 -1.33 26.33 19.14
N ARG A 330 -0.02 26.53 19.30
CA ARG A 330 0.81 27.18 18.30
C ARG A 330 1.00 26.31 17.06
N GLU A 331 1.26 25.02 17.25
CA GLU A 331 1.62 24.13 16.15
C GLU A 331 0.40 23.46 15.45
N HIS A 332 -0.71 23.33 16.17
CA HIS A 332 -1.90 22.63 15.66
C HIS A 332 -3.17 23.45 15.82
N TYR A 333 -3.88 23.62 14.71
CA TYR A 333 -5.20 24.22 14.75
C TYR A 333 -6.27 23.14 14.98
N GLY A 334 -7.24 23.40 15.87
CA GLY A 334 -8.31 22.44 16.20
C GLY A 334 -7.78 21.29 17.08
N LEU A 335 -8.28 20.08 16.84
CA LEU A 335 -7.88 18.83 17.52
C LEU A 335 -8.00 18.88 19.05
N GLN A 336 -9.03 19.54 19.60
CA GLN A 336 -9.16 19.81 21.05
C GLN A 336 -9.09 18.52 21.89
N LYS A 337 -9.85 17.48 21.51
CA LYS A 337 -9.84 16.17 22.21
C LYS A 337 -8.47 15.53 22.22
N VAL A 338 -7.75 15.60 21.10
CA VAL A 338 -6.38 15.07 20.99
C VAL A 338 -5.42 15.82 21.90
N LYS A 339 -5.51 17.17 21.92
CA LYS A 339 -4.68 18.02 22.80
C LYS A 339 -5.00 17.75 24.28
N GLU A 340 -6.26 17.66 24.64
CA GLU A 340 -6.69 17.34 26.00
C GLU A 340 -6.13 15.98 26.44
N ARG A 341 -6.24 14.95 25.58
CA ARG A 341 -5.69 13.64 25.90
C ARG A 341 -4.18 13.65 26.08
N ILE A 342 -3.46 14.42 25.25
CA ILE A 342 -2.01 14.59 25.40
C ILE A 342 -1.69 15.28 26.73
N LEU A 343 -2.43 16.34 27.10
CA LEU A 343 -2.25 17.03 28.37
C LEU A 343 -2.57 16.16 29.59
N GLU A 344 -3.57 15.28 29.49
CA GLU A 344 -3.86 14.27 30.52
C GLU A 344 -2.68 13.32 30.71
N LEU A 345 -2.09 12.81 29.61
CA LEU A 345 -0.92 11.95 29.68
C LEU A 345 0.28 12.63 30.32
N LEU A 346 0.55 13.89 29.97
CA LEU A 346 1.60 14.68 30.58
C LEU A 346 1.34 14.96 32.07
N ALA A 347 0.05 15.14 32.45
CA ALA A 347 -0.34 15.34 33.83
C ALA A 347 -0.10 14.07 34.69
N VAL A 348 -0.49 12.90 34.16
CA VAL A 348 -0.24 11.61 34.84
C VAL A 348 1.26 11.42 35.07
N ARG A 349 2.07 11.69 34.05
CA ARG A 349 3.54 11.57 34.14
C ARG A 349 4.16 12.55 35.13
N LYS A 350 3.58 13.76 35.26
CA LYS A 350 4.00 14.74 36.26
C LYS A 350 3.72 14.28 37.71
N LEU A 351 2.57 13.62 37.92
CA LEU A 351 2.14 13.15 39.23
C LEU A 351 2.84 11.86 39.65
N ASN A 352 3.12 11.00 38.70
CA ASN A 352 3.77 9.71 38.92
C ASN A 352 4.89 9.51 37.91
N GLN A 353 6.12 9.80 38.34
CA GLN A 353 7.33 9.66 37.52
C GLN A 353 7.71 8.18 37.28
N ASP A 354 7.13 7.25 38.05
CA ASP A 354 7.37 5.81 37.90
C ASP A 354 6.52 5.18 36.81
N VAL A 355 5.58 5.93 36.21
CA VAL A 355 4.80 5.43 35.05
C VAL A 355 5.71 5.39 33.81
N LYS A 356 6.29 4.22 33.60
CA LYS A 356 7.17 3.91 32.47
C LYS A 356 6.42 3.06 31.44
N GLY A 357 6.89 3.11 30.20
CA GLY A 357 6.41 2.21 29.14
C GLY A 357 5.03 2.54 28.56
N GLN A 358 4.55 3.76 28.70
CA GLN A 358 3.35 4.20 27.96
C GLN A 358 3.67 4.30 26.46
N ILE A 359 2.83 3.65 25.64
CA ILE A 359 2.92 3.67 24.19
C ILE A 359 1.72 4.45 23.67
N ILE A 360 1.96 5.58 23.06
CA ILE A 360 0.91 6.40 22.45
C ILE A 360 0.75 5.98 20.99
N CYS A 361 -0.46 5.61 20.58
CA CYS A 361 -0.75 5.29 19.18
C CYS A 361 -1.65 6.35 18.56
N LEU A 362 -1.13 7.08 17.58
CA LEU A 362 -1.87 8.08 16.83
C LEU A 362 -2.49 7.44 15.58
N VAL A 363 -3.80 7.21 15.61
CA VAL A 363 -4.53 6.56 14.52
C VAL A 363 -5.35 7.61 13.76
N GLY A 364 -5.40 7.49 12.44
CA GLY A 364 -6.25 8.34 11.63
C GLY A 364 -5.80 8.44 10.17
N PRO A 365 -6.60 9.08 9.32
CA PRO A 365 -6.32 9.18 7.90
C PRO A 365 -4.97 9.83 7.58
N PRO A 366 -4.41 9.58 6.38
CA PRO A 366 -3.16 10.20 5.97
C PRO A 366 -3.29 11.73 5.88
N GLY A 367 -2.26 12.44 6.35
CA GLY A 367 -2.20 13.89 6.28
C GLY A 367 -2.95 14.63 7.39
N THR A 368 -3.40 13.95 8.44
CA THR A 368 -4.03 14.56 9.65
C THR A 368 -3.03 15.09 10.67
N GLY A 369 -1.74 15.00 10.39
CA GLY A 369 -0.70 15.60 11.24
C GLY A 369 -0.14 14.68 12.32
N LYS A 370 -0.32 13.35 12.25
CA LYS A 370 0.18 12.37 13.22
C LYS A 370 1.66 12.58 13.56
N THR A 371 2.51 12.61 12.57
CA THR A 371 3.97 12.84 12.72
C THR A 371 4.29 14.22 13.33
N SER A 372 3.51 15.24 12.97
CA SER A 372 3.68 16.59 13.50
C SER A 372 3.29 16.67 14.99
N ILE A 373 2.20 15.99 15.39
CA ILE A 373 1.78 15.89 16.79
C ILE A 373 2.84 15.18 17.62
N ALA A 374 3.40 14.08 17.12
CA ALA A 374 4.49 13.38 17.82
C ALA A 374 5.71 14.29 18.05
N HIS A 375 6.06 15.11 17.06
CA HIS A 375 7.13 16.10 17.22
C HIS A 375 6.76 17.17 18.27
N SER A 376 5.52 17.65 18.26
CA SER A 376 5.07 18.63 19.25
C SER A 376 5.02 18.07 20.67
N ILE A 377 4.71 16.77 20.84
CA ILE A 377 4.81 16.10 22.16
C ILE A 377 6.26 16.13 22.66
N ALA A 378 7.22 15.83 21.80
CA ALA A 378 8.64 15.91 22.15
C ALA A 378 9.05 17.33 22.53
N GLU A 379 8.58 18.34 21.79
CA GLU A 379 8.83 19.75 22.09
C GLU A 379 8.18 20.18 23.43
N CYS A 380 6.95 19.71 23.71
CA CYS A 380 6.28 19.98 24.98
C CYS A 380 7.05 19.49 26.21
N MET A 381 7.80 18.38 26.06
CA MET A 381 8.58 17.76 27.11
C MET A 381 10.06 18.17 27.12
N ASP A 382 10.49 19.01 26.20
CA ASP A 382 11.90 19.33 25.90
C ASP A 382 12.78 18.09 25.66
N ARG A 383 12.18 17.04 25.10
CA ARG A 383 12.87 15.80 24.76
C ARG A 383 13.39 15.82 23.32
N LYS A 384 14.48 15.12 23.09
CA LYS A 384 14.98 14.88 21.73
C LYS A 384 14.03 13.99 20.97
N PHE A 385 13.90 14.23 19.66
CA PHE A 385 12.99 13.50 18.79
C PHE A 385 13.74 12.67 17.76
N ALA A 386 13.38 11.41 17.64
CA ALA A 386 13.85 10.54 16.55
C ALA A 386 12.64 9.90 15.85
N ARG A 387 12.78 9.64 14.55
CA ARG A 387 11.76 9.01 13.73
C ARG A 387 12.30 7.76 13.06
N MET A 388 11.53 6.69 13.14
CA MET A 388 11.78 5.43 12.45
C MET A 388 10.51 5.03 11.67
N SER A 389 10.64 4.76 10.37
CA SER A 389 9.53 4.20 9.59
C SER A 389 9.54 2.69 9.68
N LEU A 390 8.38 2.11 9.98
CA LEU A 390 8.16 0.66 10.02
C LEU A 390 7.61 0.13 8.68
N GLY A 391 7.14 1.01 7.81
CA GLY A 391 6.69 0.62 6.47
C GLY A 391 7.83 0.05 5.63
N GLY A 392 7.71 -1.22 5.22
CA GLY A 392 8.74 -1.93 4.47
C GLY A 392 9.78 -2.65 5.31
N VAL A 393 9.61 -2.73 6.63
CA VAL A 393 10.41 -3.60 7.50
C VAL A 393 9.85 -5.02 7.42
N HIS A 394 10.69 -5.96 6.99
CA HIS A 394 10.33 -7.37 6.80
C HIS A 394 11.17 -8.32 7.65
N ASP A 395 12.32 -7.85 8.17
CA ASP A 395 13.25 -8.64 8.97
C ASP A 395 13.36 -8.08 10.39
N GLU A 396 13.29 -8.95 11.39
CA GLU A 396 13.50 -8.56 12.79
C GLU A 396 14.89 -7.96 13.03
N ALA A 397 15.88 -8.38 12.21
CA ALA A 397 17.24 -7.85 12.30
C ALA A 397 17.32 -6.35 11.98
N GLU A 398 16.38 -5.78 11.24
CA GLU A 398 16.31 -4.34 11.07
C GLU A 398 15.99 -3.60 12.37
N ILE A 399 15.23 -4.22 13.28
CA ILE A 399 14.84 -3.64 14.57
C ILE A 399 15.92 -3.91 15.62
N ARG A 400 16.37 -5.18 15.71
CA ARG A 400 17.27 -5.70 16.75
C ARG A 400 18.74 -5.76 16.35
N GLY A 401 19.09 -5.35 15.12
CA GLY A 401 20.46 -5.41 14.61
C GLY A 401 20.88 -6.81 14.12
N HIS A 402 21.94 -6.84 13.34
CA HIS A 402 22.52 -8.06 12.81
C HIS A 402 23.64 -8.57 13.74
N ARG A 403 23.79 -9.87 13.85
CA ARG A 403 24.91 -10.43 14.62
C ARG A 403 26.25 -10.01 13.98
N ARG A 404 27.22 -9.60 14.79
CA ARG A 404 28.54 -9.10 14.36
C ARG A 404 29.34 -10.05 13.48
N THR A 405 28.98 -11.33 13.47
CA THR A 405 29.65 -12.36 12.63
C THR A 405 29.34 -12.23 11.14
N TYR A 406 28.37 -11.42 10.75
CA TYR A 406 28.02 -11.21 9.35
C TYR A 406 28.77 -10.01 8.77
N ILE A 407 29.25 -10.13 7.52
CA ILE A 407 29.86 -9.02 6.79
C ILE A 407 28.78 -7.95 6.56
N GLY A 408 29.04 -6.71 6.95
CA GLY A 408 28.09 -5.61 6.83
C GLY A 408 27.09 -5.54 7.98
N ALA A 409 27.32 -6.27 9.09
CA ALA A 409 26.48 -6.16 10.29
C ALA A 409 26.44 -4.72 10.80
N MET A 410 25.26 -4.27 11.23
CA MET A 410 25.03 -2.94 11.78
C MET A 410 24.03 -3.01 12.95
N PRO A 411 24.06 -2.01 13.85
CA PRO A 411 23.06 -1.87 14.91
C PRO A 411 21.64 -1.78 14.35
N GLY A 412 20.66 -2.22 15.13
CA GLY A 412 19.26 -2.08 14.80
C GLY A 412 18.80 -0.62 14.72
N ARG A 413 17.69 -0.40 14.08
CA ARG A 413 17.12 0.94 13.87
C ARG A 413 16.76 1.64 15.19
N ILE A 414 16.40 0.90 16.23
CA ILE A 414 16.11 1.46 17.58
C ILE A 414 17.39 2.07 18.16
N ILE A 415 18.49 1.34 18.17
CA ILE A 415 19.79 1.83 18.66
C ILE A 415 20.27 3.00 17.80
N SER A 416 20.11 2.93 16.49
CA SER A 416 20.45 4.01 15.57
C SER A 416 19.64 5.30 15.85
N ALA A 417 18.36 5.14 16.19
CA ALA A 417 17.49 6.26 16.58
C ALA A 417 17.96 6.92 17.87
N ILE A 418 18.35 6.13 18.87
CA ILE A 418 18.89 6.62 20.16
C ILE A 418 20.23 7.34 19.94
N THR A 419 21.12 6.76 19.15
CA THR A 419 22.40 7.38 18.81
C THR A 419 22.20 8.74 18.11
N THR A 420 21.21 8.82 17.22
CA THR A 420 20.86 10.07 16.52
C THR A 420 20.27 11.10 17.49
N ALA A 421 19.43 10.67 18.42
CA ALA A 421 18.81 11.52 19.42
C ALA A 421 19.81 12.05 20.46
N LYS A 422 20.90 11.32 20.70
CA LYS A 422 21.93 11.66 21.71
C LYS A 422 21.36 11.81 23.11
N SER A 423 20.32 11.08 23.46
CA SER A 423 19.67 11.07 24.77
C SER A 423 19.17 9.67 25.10
N THR A 424 19.16 9.30 26.39
CA THR A 424 18.58 8.02 26.86
C THR A 424 17.06 8.04 26.93
N ASN A 425 16.45 9.22 27.03
CA ASN A 425 15.01 9.43 27.17
C ASN A 425 14.38 10.17 25.98
N PRO A 426 14.72 9.86 24.73
CA PRO A 426 14.12 10.53 23.59
C PRO A 426 12.65 10.17 23.41
N VAL A 427 11.95 10.94 22.58
CA VAL A 427 10.70 10.51 21.97
C VAL A 427 11.03 9.83 20.65
N ILE A 428 10.68 8.56 20.53
CA ILE A 428 10.87 7.78 19.28
C ILE A 428 9.53 7.58 18.62
N LEU A 429 9.39 8.12 17.41
CA LEU A 429 8.23 7.92 16.57
C LEU A 429 8.43 6.66 15.68
N LEU A 430 7.60 5.67 15.89
CA LEU A 430 7.47 4.48 15.05
C LEU A 430 6.34 4.70 14.05
N ASP A 431 6.69 5.12 12.84
CA ASP A 431 5.73 5.55 11.83
C ASP A 431 5.23 4.37 10.98
N GLU A 432 3.93 4.32 10.67
CA GLU A 432 3.28 3.31 9.84
C GLU A 432 3.33 1.87 10.42
N ILE A 433 2.96 1.70 11.70
CA ILE A 433 2.93 0.38 12.36
C ILE A 433 1.88 -0.56 11.75
N ASP A 434 0.85 -0.02 11.13
CA ASP A 434 -0.19 -0.71 10.39
C ASP A 434 0.31 -1.41 9.11
N LYS A 435 1.54 -1.13 8.68
CA LYS A 435 2.17 -1.71 7.49
C LYS A 435 3.23 -2.76 7.80
N LEU A 436 3.30 -3.22 9.03
CA LEU A 436 4.15 -4.36 9.40
C LEU A 436 3.62 -5.62 8.74
N ALA A 437 4.38 -6.19 7.83
CA ALA A 437 4.06 -7.46 7.20
C ALA A 437 4.91 -8.56 7.83
N GLY A 438 4.25 -9.60 8.34
CA GLY A 438 4.94 -10.83 8.72
C GLY A 438 5.24 -11.65 7.47
N ASP A 439 6.53 -11.84 7.16
CA ASP A 439 6.99 -12.71 6.08
C ASP A 439 7.64 -13.98 6.66
N TYR A 440 7.83 -14.99 5.80
CA TYR A 440 8.48 -16.27 6.15
C TYR A 440 9.93 -16.13 6.70
N LYS A 441 10.51 -14.93 6.72
CA LYS A 441 11.91 -14.67 7.11
C LYS A 441 12.10 -14.09 8.50
N GLY A 442 11.04 -13.70 9.18
CA GLY A 442 11.11 -13.14 10.53
C GLY A 442 9.79 -12.50 10.94
N ASP A 443 9.61 -12.25 12.22
CA ASP A 443 8.45 -11.56 12.77
C ASP A 443 8.86 -10.22 13.41
N PRO A 444 8.84 -9.11 12.66
CA PRO A 444 9.14 -7.80 13.19
C PRO A 444 8.22 -7.38 14.34
N SER A 445 6.98 -7.93 14.37
CA SER A 445 6.02 -7.63 15.44
C SER A 445 6.49 -8.17 16.79
N SER A 446 7.07 -9.38 16.81
CA SER A 446 7.65 -9.97 18.02
C SER A 446 8.86 -9.17 18.53
N ALA A 447 9.72 -8.68 17.60
CA ALA A 447 10.83 -7.82 17.98
C ALA A 447 10.36 -6.48 18.58
N LEU A 448 9.29 -5.90 18.04
CA LEU A 448 8.69 -4.68 18.57
C LEU A 448 7.99 -4.90 19.91
N LEU A 449 7.40 -6.06 20.14
CA LEU A 449 6.82 -6.39 21.45
C LEU A 449 7.87 -6.31 22.55
N GLU A 450 9.08 -6.84 22.33
CA GLU A 450 10.16 -6.72 23.31
C GLU A 450 10.62 -5.27 23.53
N VAL A 451 10.70 -4.47 22.45
CA VAL A 451 11.07 -3.06 22.55
C VAL A 451 10.03 -2.24 23.31
N LEU A 452 8.76 -2.54 23.08
CA LEU A 452 7.63 -1.77 23.62
C LEU A 452 7.14 -2.26 24.98
N ASP A 453 7.45 -3.49 25.36
CA ASP A 453 7.03 -4.06 26.65
C ASP A 453 7.83 -3.44 27.80
N PRO A 454 7.20 -2.76 28.75
CA PRO A 454 7.89 -2.12 29.88
C PRO A 454 8.67 -3.08 30.78
N GLU A 455 8.26 -4.35 30.81
CA GLU A 455 8.93 -5.38 31.63
C GLU A 455 10.21 -5.89 30.96
N GLN A 456 10.25 -5.87 29.62
CA GLN A 456 11.36 -6.41 28.84
C GLN A 456 12.32 -5.32 28.32
N ASN A 457 11.81 -4.13 28.01
CA ASN A 457 12.58 -3.06 27.37
C ASN A 457 13.69 -2.47 28.22
N ARG A 458 13.64 -2.67 29.55
CA ARG A 458 14.70 -2.27 30.48
C ARG A 458 16.03 -3.00 30.22
N THR A 459 15.97 -4.20 29.69
CA THR A 459 17.12 -5.04 29.38
C THR A 459 17.19 -5.34 27.89
N PHE A 460 16.76 -4.39 27.06
CA PHE A 460 16.77 -4.55 25.62
C PHE A 460 18.18 -4.84 25.10
N LYS A 461 18.30 -5.87 24.30
CA LYS A 461 19.58 -6.33 23.76
C LYS A 461 19.59 -6.32 22.24
N ASP A 462 20.33 -5.39 21.68
CA ASP A 462 20.60 -5.37 20.24
C ASP A 462 21.61 -6.46 19.88
N ASN A 463 21.38 -7.20 18.81
CA ASN A 463 22.24 -8.32 18.38
C ASN A 463 23.65 -7.87 17.94
N TYR A 464 23.79 -6.61 17.48
CA TYR A 464 25.08 -6.04 17.11
C TYR A 464 25.88 -5.62 18.34
N LEU A 465 25.21 -4.90 19.26
CA LEU A 465 25.86 -4.40 20.47
C LEU A 465 26.16 -5.53 21.45
N ASP A 466 25.26 -6.50 21.57
CA ASP A 466 25.33 -7.63 22.53
C ASP A 466 25.47 -7.17 24.00
N ILE A 467 25.11 -5.93 24.31
CA ILE A 467 25.06 -5.33 25.64
C ILE A 467 23.65 -4.81 25.90
N PRO A 468 23.12 -4.96 27.12
CA PRO A 468 21.77 -4.46 27.45
C PRO A 468 21.77 -2.91 27.43
N PHE A 469 20.70 -2.33 26.87
CA PHE A 469 20.44 -0.91 26.91
C PHE A 469 19.04 -0.68 27.47
N ASP A 470 18.91 0.21 28.44
CA ASP A 470 17.63 0.51 29.08
C ASP A 470 16.79 1.47 28.21
N LEU A 471 15.67 0.95 27.70
CA LEU A 471 14.70 1.71 26.91
C LEU A 471 13.51 2.21 27.74
N SER A 472 13.47 1.95 29.07
CA SER A 472 12.31 2.25 29.90
C SER A 472 11.97 3.74 29.99
N GLU A 473 12.95 4.62 29.78
CA GLU A 473 12.76 6.07 29.79
C GLU A 473 12.35 6.63 28.41
N VAL A 474 12.44 5.83 27.35
CA VAL A 474 12.05 6.22 26.00
C VAL A 474 10.54 6.35 25.92
N LEU A 475 10.04 7.44 25.37
CA LEU A 475 8.63 7.59 25.04
C LEU A 475 8.40 7.11 23.60
N PHE A 476 7.74 5.99 23.45
CA PHE A 476 7.38 5.48 22.14
C PHE A 476 6.04 6.05 21.69
N ILE A 477 6.04 6.64 20.49
CA ILE A 477 4.82 7.07 19.81
C ILE A 477 4.73 6.29 18.51
N THR A 478 3.59 5.64 18.28
CA THR A 478 3.32 4.91 17.03
C THR A 478 2.31 5.66 16.18
N THR A 479 2.34 5.47 14.87
CA THR A 479 1.29 5.97 13.98
C THR A 479 0.70 4.85 13.15
N ALA A 480 -0.60 4.91 12.93
CA ALA A 480 -1.32 4.03 12.02
C ALA A 480 -2.35 4.81 11.21
N ASN A 481 -2.69 4.31 10.04
CA ASN A 481 -3.82 4.86 9.29
C ASN A 481 -5.12 4.16 9.66
N ASP A 482 -5.05 2.87 9.99
CA ASP A 482 -6.18 2.05 10.39
C ASP A 482 -5.79 1.20 11.62
N ALA A 483 -6.59 1.31 12.68
CA ALA A 483 -6.38 0.54 13.90
C ALA A 483 -6.58 -0.98 13.70
N ALA A 484 -7.49 -1.37 12.81
CA ALA A 484 -7.84 -2.76 12.57
C ALA A 484 -6.69 -3.58 11.94
N THR A 485 -5.73 -2.91 11.31
CA THR A 485 -4.57 -3.54 10.68
C THR A 485 -3.35 -3.66 11.60
N ILE A 486 -3.41 -3.10 12.79
CA ILE A 486 -2.35 -3.23 13.80
C ILE A 486 -2.41 -4.66 14.39
N PRO A 487 -1.27 -5.36 14.53
CA PRO A 487 -1.24 -6.65 15.21
C PRO A 487 -1.85 -6.58 16.63
N GLY A 488 -2.81 -7.47 16.93
CA GLY A 488 -3.56 -7.44 18.18
C GLY A 488 -2.70 -7.33 19.45
N PRO A 489 -1.63 -8.14 19.62
CA PRO A 489 -0.78 -8.07 20.81
C PRO A 489 -0.07 -6.71 21.00
N LEU A 490 0.19 -5.98 19.91
CA LEU A 490 0.73 -4.62 19.99
C LEU A 490 -0.36 -3.62 20.32
N TYR A 491 -1.54 -3.75 19.70
CA TYR A 491 -2.68 -2.86 19.92
C TYR A 491 -3.14 -2.82 21.38
N ASP A 492 -3.20 -3.99 22.02
CA ASP A 492 -3.64 -4.12 23.43
C ASP A 492 -2.74 -3.38 24.44
N ARG A 493 -1.53 -3.03 24.05
CA ARG A 493 -0.56 -2.29 24.87
C ARG A 493 -0.51 -0.78 24.60
N MET A 494 -1.28 -0.32 23.63
CA MET A 494 -1.22 1.06 23.17
C MET A 494 -2.37 1.91 23.70
N ASP A 495 -2.05 3.12 24.12
CA ASP A 495 -3.06 4.17 24.36
C ASP A 495 -3.38 4.84 23.03
N VAL A 496 -4.55 4.49 22.49
CA VAL A 496 -4.96 4.92 21.15
C VAL A 496 -5.60 6.30 21.19
N ILE A 497 -5.05 7.21 20.39
CA ILE A 497 -5.58 8.55 20.19
C ILE A 497 -6.01 8.69 18.74
N GLU A 498 -7.31 8.80 18.50
CA GLU A 498 -7.84 8.95 17.15
C GLU A 498 -7.75 10.40 16.68
N LEU A 499 -7.17 10.59 15.49
CA LEU A 499 -7.13 11.85 14.78
C LEU A 499 -8.24 11.87 13.72
N PRO A 500 -9.27 12.69 13.92
CA PRO A 500 -10.36 12.77 12.95
C PRO A 500 -9.92 13.46 11.65
N SER A 501 -10.76 13.36 10.63
CA SER A 501 -10.64 14.17 9.42
C SER A 501 -10.88 15.65 9.72
N TYR A 502 -10.17 16.51 8.97
CA TYR A 502 -10.34 17.95 9.09
C TYR A 502 -11.54 18.46 8.32
N THR A 503 -12.26 19.39 8.95
CA THR A 503 -13.32 20.14 8.31
C THR A 503 -12.78 21.14 7.30
N ARG A 504 -13.64 21.65 6.44
CA ARG A 504 -13.31 22.70 5.46
C ARG A 504 -12.71 23.95 6.15
N THR A 505 -13.28 24.35 7.27
CA THR A 505 -12.85 25.52 8.07
C THR A 505 -11.52 25.26 8.75
N GLU A 506 -11.31 24.05 9.29
CA GLU A 506 -10.02 23.65 9.86
C GLU A 506 -8.94 23.62 8.78
N LYS A 507 -9.19 22.99 7.61
CA LYS A 507 -8.25 22.99 6.48
C LYS A 507 -7.84 24.39 6.05
N PHE A 508 -8.80 25.31 6.00
CA PHE A 508 -8.53 26.71 5.69
C PHE A 508 -7.59 27.36 6.73
N ASN A 509 -7.90 27.17 8.02
CA ASN A 509 -7.06 27.75 9.08
C ASN A 509 -5.67 27.13 9.14
N ILE A 510 -5.56 25.81 8.98
CA ILE A 510 -4.29 25.08 8.87
C ILE A 510 -3.49 25.61 7.66
N ALA A 511 -4.15 25.72 6.51
CA ALA A 511 -3.50 26.26 5.31
C ALA A 511 -2.97 27.67 5.53
N LYS A 512 -3.78 28.57 6.11
CA LYS A 512 -3.45 29.97 6.32
C LYS A 512 -2.35 30.16 7.38
N ARG A 513 -2.42 29.41 8.51
CA ARG A 513 -1.53 29.62 9.65
C ARG A 513 -0.23 28.86 9.56
N HIS A 514 -0.24 27.66 8.95
CA HIS A 514 0.92 26.75 8.97
C HIS A 514 1.46 26.45 7.57
N LEU A 515 0.61 25.97 6.64
CA LEU A 515 1.11 25.48 5.35
C LEU A 515 1.62 26.63 4.47
N LEU A 516 0.86 27.70 4.35
CA LEU A 516 1.19 28.82 3.47
C LEU A 516 2.48 29.54 3.89
N PRO A 517 2.68 29.93 5.16
CA PRO A 517 3.93 30.56 5.59
C PRO A 517 5.14 29.63 5.37
N LYS A 518 5.01 28.34 5.74
CA LYS A 518 6.05 27.34 5.54
C LYS A 518 6.43 27.19 4.05
N GLN A 519 5.43 27.08 3.18
CA GLN A 519 5.69 26.91 1.75
C GLN A 519 6.16 28.19 1.06
N MET A 520 5.76 29.37 1.54
CA MET A 520 6.30 30.65 1.05
C MET A 520 7.78 30.76 1.37
N LYS A 521 8.18 30.43 2.61
CA LYS A 521 9.58 30.42 3.03
C LYS A 521 10.40 29.44 2.18
N ASN A 522 9.90 28.20 2.04
CA ASN A 522 10.60 27.16 1.27
C ASN A 522 10.78 27.49 -0.22
N ASN A 523 9.92 28.31 -0.80
CA ASN A 523 9.99 28.72 -2.20
C ASN A 523 10.56 30.14 -2.39
N GLY A 524 11.02 30.82 -1.33
CA GLY A 524 11.60 32.16 -1.41
C GLY A 524 10.63 33.27 -1.82
N LEU A 525 9.35 33.13 -1.47
CA LEU A 525 8.26 34.00 -1.90
C LEU A 525 7.71 34.90 -0.79
N GLU A 526 8.41 34.98 0.35
CA GLU A 526 7.98 35.81 1.47
C GLU A 526 7.82 37.27 1.05
N GLY A 527 6.67 37.87 1.34
CA GLY A 527 6.37 39.25 1.00
C GLY A 527 6.12 39.52 -0.49
N ARG A 528 6.28 38.53 -1.38
CA ARG A 528 6.04 38.66 -2.82
C ARG A 528 4.75 38.06 -3.31
N VAL A 529 4.23 37.04 -2.63
CA VAL A 529 2.98 36.35 -2.99
C VAL A 529 2.00 36.39 -1.83
N THR A 530 0.74 36.67 -2.11
CA THR A 530 -0.35 36.60 -1.16
C THR A 530 -1.48 35.75 -1.75
N LEU A 531 -2.04 34.82 -0.96
CA LEU A 531 -3.23 34.08 -1.35
C LEU A 531 -4.44 34.66 -0.59
N THR A 532 -5.50 35.01 -1.35
CA THR A 532 -6.74 35.44 -0.74
C THR A 532 -7.46 34.28 -0.05
N GLY A 533 -8.36 34.58 0.90
CA GLY A 533 -9.18 33.53 1.51
C GLY A 533 -10.04 32.76 0.51
N SER A 534 -10.55 33.46 -0.50
CA SER A 534 -11.31 32.84 -1.60
C SER A 534 -10.46 31.91 -2.47
N ALA A 535 -9.17 32.22 -2.66
CA ALA A 535 -8.23 31.34 -3.35
C ALA A 535 -7.99 30.04 -2.58
N LEU A 536 -7.78 30.14 -1.26
CA LEU A 536 -7.60 28.96 -0.40
C LEU A 536 -8.85 28.06 -0.40
N TYR A 537 -10.04 28.65 -0.31
CA TYR A 537 -11.28 27.87 -0.41
C TYR A 537 -11.45 27.26 -1.81
N ALA A 538 -11.11 27.96 -2.88
CA ALA A 538 -11.14 27.39 -4.22
C ALA A 538 -10.20 26.19 -4.38
N ILE A 539 -9.01 26.22 -3.74
CA ILE A 539 -8.09 25.08 -3.72
C ILE A 539 -8.69 23.91 -2.91
N ILE A 540 -9.25 24.18 -1.73
CA ILE A 540 -9.81 23.16 -0.85
C ILE A 540 -10.99 22.47 -1.54
N ASP A 541 -11.92 23.22 -2.11
CA ASP A 541 -13.17 22.70 -2.64
C ASP A 541 -13.02 22.10 -4.05
N GLY A 542 -12.19 22.72 -4.91
CA GLY A 542 -12.11 22.36 -6.33
C GLY A 542 -10.95 21.42 -6.69
N TYR A 543 -9.91 21.32 -5.86
CA TYR A 543 -8.69 20.58 -6.24
C TYR A 543 -8.24 19.55 -5.24
N THR A 544 -8.83 19.50 -4.03
CA THR A 544 -8.44 18.54 -3.00
C THR A 544 -9.64 17.79 -2.44
N ARG A 545 -9.53 16.44 -2.41
CA ARG A 545 -10.53 15.56 -1.79
C ARG A 545 -9.76 14.58 -0.90
N GLU A 546 -9.62 14.92 0.36
CA GLU A 546 -8.83 14.15 1.33
C GLU A 546 -9.30 14.41 2.75
N ALA A 547 -9.07 13.47 3.66
CA ALA A 547 -9.35 13.64 5.09
C ALA A 547 -8.41 14.65 5.76
N GLY A 548 -7.13 14.62 5.42
CA GLY A 548 -6.08 15.49 5.93
C GLY A 548 -5.80 16.72 5.07
N VAL A 549 -4.54 17.18 5.07
CA VAL A 549 -4.07 18.38 4.35
C VAL A 549 -2.84 18.12 3.46
N ARG A 550 -2.50 16.87 3.18
CA ARG A 550 -1.29 16.52 2.40
C ARG A 550 -1.37 16.95 0.94
N ASN A 551 -2.50 16.70 0.29
CA ASN A 551 -2.71 17.15 -1.09
C ASN A 551 -2.95 18.67 -1.15
N LEU A 552 -3.56 19.24 -0.12
CA LEU A 552 -3.72 20.69 0.02
C LEU A 552 -2.34 21.37 0.07
N GLU A 553 -1.41 20.87 0.88
CA GLU A 553 -0.03 21.37 0.92
C GLU A 553 0.66 21.27 -0.45
N ARG A 554 0.52 20.13 -1.15
CA ARG A 554 1.08 19.92 -2.49
C ARG A 554 0.46 20.88 -3.51
N THR A 555 -0.84 21.10 -3.45
CA THR A 555 -1.55 21.97 -4.38
C THR A 555 -1.20 23.43 -4.15
N ILE A 556 -1.11 23.87 -2.89
CA ILE A 556 -0.60 25.20 -2.53
C ILE A 556 0.83 25.37 -3.06
N THR A 557 1.70 24.39 -2.83
CA THR A 557 3.08 24.41 -3.35
C THR A 557 3.12 24.53 -4.88
N SER A 558 2.23 23.83 -5.58
CA SER A 558 2.13 23.92 -7.05
C SER A 558 1.73 25.32 -7.51
N VAL A 559 0.77 25.96 -6.84
CA VAL A 559 0.39 27.36 -7.12
C VAL A 559 1.58 28.29 -6.86
N LEU A 560 2.25 28.15 -5.70
CA LEU A 560 3.40 28.99 -5.34
C LEU A 560 4.56 28.84 -6.35
N ARG A 561 4.86 27.62 -6.81
CA ARG A 561 5.91 27.39 -7.83
C ARG A 561 5.59 28.07 -9.14
N LYS A 562 4.34 28.08 -9.58
CA LYS A 562 3.92 28.82 -10.79
C LYS A 562 4.00 30.33 -10.59
N CYS A 563 3.71 30.83 -9.40
CA CYS A 563 3.93 32.23 -9.04
C CYS A 563 5.43 32.56 -9.03
N ALA A 564 6.27 31.67 -8.47
CA ALA A 564 7.72 31.83 -8.51
C ALA A 564 8.27 31.91 -9.94
N GLN A 565 7.75 31.08 -10.85
CA GLN A 565 8.13 31.11 -12.27
C GLN A 565 7.80 32.46 -12.90
N LYS A 566 6.60 33.02 -12.68
CA LYS A 566 6.19 34.33 -13.19
C LYS A 566 7.07 35.46 -12.62
N ILE A 567 7.40 35.40 -11.34
CA ILE A 567 8.28 36.39 -10.71
C ILE A 567 9.71 36.28 -11.24
N ALA A 568 10.24 35.07 -11.41
CA ALA A 568 11.57 34.82 -11.95
C ALA A 568 11.69 35.24 -13.44
N ALA A 569 10.59 35.09 -14.20
CA ALA A 569 10.53 35.59 -15.58
C ALA A 569 10.41 37.15 -15.70
N GLY A 570 10.28 37.85 -14.56
CA GLY A 570 10.14 39.30 -14.52
C GLY A 570 8.74 39.81 -14.93
N GLU A 571 7.74 38.92 -15.00
CA GLU A 571 6.37 39.28 -15.36
C GLU A 571 5.65 40.07 -14.25
N ALA A 572 6.03 39.88 -13.00
CA ALA A 572 5.48 40.59 -11.84
C ALA A 572 6.47 40.57 -10.67
N GLU A 573 6.53 41.64 -9.87
CA GLU A 573 7.29 41.67 -8.60
C GLU A 573 6.50 41.11 -7.43
N LYS A 574 5.18 41.33 -7.43
CA LYS A 574 4.25 40.84 -6.40
C LYS A 574 3.00 40.27 -7.05
N ILE A 575 2.52 39.16 -6.53
CA ILE A 575 1.35 38.47 -7.06
C ILE A 575 0.33 38.27 -5.95
N SER A 576 -0.92 38.71 -6.18
CA SER A 576 -2.06 38.39 -5.32
C SER A 576 -2.92 37.32 -6.00
N VAL A 577 -2.92 36.12 -5.45
CA VAL A 577 -3.64 34.99 -6.04
C VAL A 577 -5.10 35.02 -5.61
N SER A 578 -6.00 35.23 -6.56
CA SER A 578 -7.46 35.12 -6.38
C SER A 578 -7.98 33.74 -6.79
N ALA A 579 -9.25 33.43 -6.50
CA ALA A 579 -9.90 32.19 -6.92
C ALA A 579 -9.89 31.99 -8.45
N ALA A 580 -10.05 33.10 -9.23
CA ALA A 580 -9.96 33.02 -10.68
C ALA A 580 -8.55 32.66 -11.16
N MET A 581 -7.53 33.25 -10.53
CA MET A 581 -6.12 32.94 -10.83
C MET A 581 -5.74 31.50 -10.44
N VAL A 582 -6.33 30.94 -9.39
CA VAL A 582 -6.15 29.51 -9.06
C VAL A 582 -6.61 28.63 -10.22
N ARG A 583 -7.77 28.92 -10.82
CA ARG A 583 -8.26 28.18 -11.99
C ARG A 583 -7.36 28.34 -13.23
N GLU A 584 -6.82 29.55 -13.45
CA GLU A 584 -5.82 29.77 -14.50
C GLU A 584 -4.56 28.94 -14.28
N LEU A 585 -4.05 28.94 -13.06
CA LEU A 585 -2.79 28.27 -12.72
C LEU A 585 -2.93 26.75 -12.67
N LEU A 586 -4.01 26.19 -12.12
CA LEU A 586 -4.18 24.76 -11.92
C LEU A 586 -5.01 24.06 -13.00
N GLY A 587 -5.69 24.84 -13.86
CA GLY A 587 -6.63 24.31 -14.86
C GLY A 587 -8.02 24.05 -14.27
N PRO A 588 -8.87 23.25 -14.93
CA PRO A 588 -10.22 22.97 -14.49
C PRO A 588 -10.25 22.28 -13.13
N GLU A 589 -11.30 22.51 -12.38
CA GLU A 589 -11.52 21.88 -11.08
C GLU A 589 -11.53 20.36 -11.22
N LYS A 590 -10.76 19.69 -10.37
CA LYS A 590 -10.61 18.22 -10.37
C LYS A 590 -11.71 17.53 -9.59
N VAL A 591 -12.18 18.21 -8.54
CA VAL A 591 -13.26 17.70 -7.68
C VAL A 591 -14.57 18.26 -8.20
N LYS A 592 -15.38 17.39 -8.76
CA LYS A 592 -16.75 17.75 -9.17
C LYS A 592 -17.68 17.51 -7.97
N PRO A 593 -18.70 18.36 -7.78
CA PRO A 593 -19.72 18.09 -6.78
C PRO A 593 -20.39 16.74 -7.06
N THR A 594 -20.65 15.98 -6.00
CA THR A 594 -21.36 14.71 -6.12
C THR A 594 -22.74 14.93 -6.76
N PHE A 595 -23.14 14.05 -7.65
CA PHE A 595 -24.48 14.12 -8.23
C PHE A 595 -25.51 13.84 -7.13
N ILE A 596 -26.22 14.86 -6.72
CA ILE A 596 -27.37 14.76 -5.82
C ILE A 596 -28.60 15.33 -6.52
N SER A 597 -29.75 14.74 -6.27
CA SER A 597 -30.99 15.30 -6.76
C SER A 597 -31.25 16.68 -6.10
N ARG A 598 -31.47 17.70 -6.90
CA ARG A 598 -31.81 19.05 -6.44
C ARG A 598 -33.32 19.32 -6.50
N LYS A 599 -34.11 18.29 -6.77
CA LYS A 599 -35.59 18.33 -6.80
C LYS A 599 -36.11 17.03 -6.21
N ASP A 600 -37.31 17.12 -5.61
CA ASP A 600 -38.00 15.94 -5.12
C ASP A 600 -38.22 14.96 -6.27
N ALA A 601 -37.75 13.76 -6.11
CA ALA A 601 -37.76 12.74 -7.15
C ALA A 601 -38.26 11.39 -6.61
N VAL A 602 -38.94 10.67 -7.48
CA VAL A 602 -39.39 9.30 -7.18
C VAL A 602 -38.24 8.32 -7.41
N GLY A 603 -38.01 7.45 -6.45
CA GLY A 603 -36.98 6.42 -6.55
C GLY A 603 -35.55 6.90 -6.31
N ILE A 604 -35.35 8.14 -5.88
CA ILE A 604 -34.02 8.68 -5.56
C ILE A 604 -33.97 9.13 -4.11
N ALA A 605 -32.99 8.64 -3.36
CA ALA A 605 -32.77 9.04 -1.96
C ALA A 605 -31.30 9.36 -1.73
N ASN A 606 -31.02 10.40 -0.92
CA ASN A 606 -29.68 10.83 -0.57
C ASN A 606 -29.23 10.13 0.72
N GLY A 607 -28.30 9.19 0.60
CA GLY A 607 -27.62 8.57 1.73
C GLY A 607 -26.32 9.27 2.08
N LEU A 608 -25.71 8.80 3.17
CA LEU A 608 -24.43 9.26 3.66
C LEU A 608 -23.51 8.08 3.86
N ALA A 609 -22.31 8.17 3.32
CA ALA A 609 -21.24 7.19 3.46
C ALA A 609 -20.04 7.81 4.16
N TRP A 610 -19.23 6.94 4.77
CA TRP A 610 -17.93 7.29 5.29
C TRP A 610 -16.86 6.52 4.48
N THR A 611 -15.81 7.20 4.11
CA THR A 611 -14.69 6.66 3.36
C THR A 611 -13.36 7.07 4.00
N SER A 612 -12.26 6.46 3.59
CA SER A 612 -10.91 6.83 4.04
C SER A 612 -10.53 8.29 3.73
N VAL A 613 -11.26 8.96 2.85
CA VAL A 613 -11.05 10.37 2.51
C VAL A 613 -12.05 11.31 3.19
N GLY A 614 -12.95 10.79 4.01
CA GLY A 614 -13.96 11.53 4.77
C GLY A 614 -15.39 11.13 4.42
N GLY A 615 -16.36 11.94 4.83
CA GLY A 615 -17.77 11.71 4.51
C GLY A 615 -18.11 12.06 3.07
N GLU A 616 -19.01 11.27 2.49
CA GLU A 616 -19.51 11.44 1.12
C GLU A 616 -21.02 11.27 1.05
N MET A 617 -21.64 11.94 0.07
CA MET A 617 -23.03 11.66 -0.26
C MET A 617 -23.11 10.33 -1.02
N LEU A 618 -24.10 9.55 -0.70
CA LEU A 618 -24.39 8.27 -1.35
C LEU A 618 -25.82 8.33 -1.94
N PRO A 619 -26.01 8.92 -3.12
CA PRO A 619 -27.29 8.85 -3.78
C PRO A 619 -27.60 7.41 -4.16
N VAL A 620 -28.84 6.99 -3.94
CA VAL A 620 -29.35 5.68 -4.33
C VAL A 620 -30.53 5.91 -5.27
N GLU A 621 -30.47 5.26 -6.40
CA GLU A 621 -31.52 5.29 -7.43
C GLU A 621 -32.16 3.92 -7.56
N VAL A 622 -33.49 3.90 -7.63
CA VAL A 622 -34.27 2.66 -7.85
C VAL A 622 -35.18 2.83 -9.03
N ALA A 623 -35.05 1.97 -10.00
CA ALA A 623 -35.93 1.86 -11.14
C ALA A 623 -36.84 0.63 -11.01
N VAL A 624 -38.12 0.82 -11.29
CA VAL A 624 -39.10 -0.27 -11.37
C VAL A 624 -39.35 -0.58 -12.84
N ILE A 625 -39.02 -1.77 -13.28
CA ILE A 625 -39.15 -2.23 -14.67
C ILE A 625 -40.43 -3.04 -14.76
N PRO A 626 -41.44 -2.60 -15.52
CA PRO A 626 -42.72 -3.33 -15.67
C PRO A 626 -42.55 -4.58 -16.53
N ASN A 627 -43.44 -5.53 -16.35
CA ASN A 627 -43.43 -6.84 -17.05
C ASN A 627 -42.18 -7.68 -16.78
N GLY A 628 -41.62 -7.54 -15.59
CA GLY A 628 -40.44 -8.29 -15.11
C GLY A 628 -40.81 -9.67 -14.56
N THR A 629 -39.80 -10.39 -14.08
CA THR A 629 -39.89 -11.75 -13.52
C THR A 629 -39.66 -11.78 -12.00
N GLY A 630 -39.60 -10.64 -11.34
CA GLY A 630 -39.27 -10.50 -9.92
C GLY A 630 -37.75 -10.42 -9.66
N LYS A 631 -36.94 -10.20 -10.71
CA LYS A 631 -35.48 -10.08 -10.61
C LYS A 631 -35.08 -8.80 -9.87
N ILE A 632 -34.11 -8.91 -9.00
CA ILE A 632 -33.46 -7.77 -8.37
C ILE A 632 -32.07 -7.63 -8.97
N GLU A 633 -31.80 -6.50 -9.62
CA GLU A 633 -30.52 -6.15 -10.18
C GLU A 633 -29.88 -5.04 -9.35
N ILE A 634 -28.62 -5.26 -8.95
CA ILE A 634 -27.88 -4.32 -8.10
C ILE A 634 -26.61 -3.92 -8.84
N THR A 635 -26.42 -2.62 -9.04
CA THR A 635 -25.24 -2.06 -9.74
C THR A 635 -24.65 -0.89 -8.96
N GLY A 636 -23.38 -0.52 -9.27
CA GLY A 636 -22.70 0.61 -8.63
C GLY A 636 -21.54 0.19 -7.72
N SER A 637 -20.94 -0.98 -7.98
CA SER A 637 -19.79 -1.49 -7.22
C SER A 637 -20.05 -1.65 -5.72
N LEU A 638 -21.22 -2.22 -5.38
CA LEU A 638 -21.61 -2.49 -4.00
C LEU A 638 -20.94 -3.77 -3.49
N GLY A 639 -20.36 -3.71 -2.31
CA GLY A 639 -19.83 -4.85 -1.59
C GLY A 639 -20.92 -5.77 -1.05
N ASP A 640 -20.52 -6.86 -0.43
CA ASP A 640 -21.48 -7.92 -0.07
C ASP A 640 -22.40 -7.49 1.08
N VAL A 641 -21.89 -6.73 2.06
CA VAL A 641 -22.72 -6.18 3.17
C VAL A 641 -23.79 -5.23 2.63
N MET A 642 -23.44 -4.40 1.65
CA MET A 642 -24.40 -3.47 1.06
C MET A 642 -25.42 -4.18 0.16
N LYS A 643 -25.04 -5.26 -0.52
CA LYS A 643 -25.98 -6.13 -1.27
C LYS A 643 -26.98 -6.81 -0.33
N GLU A 644 -26.51 -7.27 0.83
CA GLU A 644 -27.36 -7.83 1.87
C GLU A 644 -28.34 -6.78 2.39
N SER A 645 -27.89 -5.57 2.68
CA SER A 645 -28.75 -4.44 3.05
C SER A 645 -29.81 -4.13 1.98
N ALA A 646 -29.47 -4.25 0.70
CA ALA A 646 -30.44 -4.08 -0.39
C ALA A 646 -31.49 -5.21 -0.41
N GLN A 647 -31.10 -6.44 -0.14
CA GLN A 647 -32.04 -7.58 -0.01
C GLN A 647 -32.97 -7.41 1.20
N LEU A 648 -32.44 -6.95 2.33
CA LEU A 648 -33.23 -6.60 3.51
C LEU A 648 -34.25 -5.50 3.20
N ALA A 649 -33.82 -4.45 2.47
CA ALA A 649 -34.68 -3.37 2.05
C ALA A 649 -35.87 -3.87 1.18
N VAL A 650 -35.59 -4.76 0.23
CA VAL A 650 -36.65 -5.38 -0.61
C VAL A 650 -37.58 -6.25 0.22
N THR A 651 -37.04 -7.01 1.17
CA THR A 651 -37.86 -7.85 2.07
C THR A 651 -38.78 -6.99 2.92
N TYR A 652 -38.25 -5.92 3.52
CA TYR A 652 -39.06 -4.98 4.30
C TYR A 652 -40.16 -4.34 3.45
N ALA A 653 -39.83 -3.86 2.24
CA ALA A 653 -40.81 -3.27 1.34
C ALA A 653 -41.92 -4.25 0.94
N LYS A 654 -41.65 -5.53 0.80
CA LYS A 654 -42.63 -6.58 0.53
C LYS A 654 -43.55 -6.80 1.72
N VAL A 655 -43.01 -6.88 2.93
CA VAL A 655 -43.77 -7.13 4.17
C VAL A 655 -44.73 -5.96 4.46
N HIS A 656 -44.24 -4.74 4.29
CA HIS A 656 -44.99 -3.52 4.62
C HIS A 656 -45.62 -2.83 3.39
N ALA A 657 -45.77 -3.55 2.28
CA ALA A 657 -46.28 -3.00 1.01
C ALA A 657 -47.62 -2.25 1.15
N GLU A 658 -48.57 -2.85 1.85
CA GLU A 658 -49.92 -2.30 2.03
C GLU A 658 -49.94 -0.96 2.77
N GLU A 659 -49.03 -0.76 3.75
CA GLU A 659 -48.94 0.49 4.53
C GLU A 659 -48.59 1.70 3.64
N TYR A 660 -47.89 1.45 2.53
CA TYR A 660 -47.45 2.47 1.58
C TYR A 660 -48.26 2.49 0.29
N GLY A 661 -49.40 1.79 0.26
CA GLY A 661 -50.30 1.73 -0.89
C GLY A 661 -49.75 0.92 -2.07
N ILE A 662 -48.81 0.00 -1.81
CA ILE A 662 -48.20 -0.90 -2.79
C ILE A 662 -48.98 -2.21 -2.77
N THR A 663 -49.59 -2.59 -3.89
CA THR A 663 -50.26 -3.87 -3.99
C THR A 663 -49.25 -5.02 -4.02
N PRO A 664 -49.42 -6.11 -3.25
CA PRO A 664 -48.44 -7.22 -3.20
C PRO A 664 -48.18 -7.88 -4.57
N ASP A 665 -49.19 -7.88 -5.46
CA ASP A 665 -49.04 -8.42 -6.82
C ASP A 665 -48.11 -7.61 -7.71
N LYS A 666 -47.82 -6.34 -7.35
CA LYS A 666 -46.84 -5.53 -8.06
C LYS A 666 -45.45 -6.20 -8.10
N PHE A 667 -45.07 -6.86 -7.02
CA PHE A 667 -43.74 -7.50 -6.92
C PHE A 667 -43.58 -8.76 -7.81
N LYS A 668 -44.66 -9.34 -8.31
CA LYS A 668 -44.61 -10.53 -9.18
C LYS A 668 -44.34 -10.18 -10.64
N ASN A 669 -44.70 -8.96 -11.06
CA ASN A 669 -44.67 -8.54 -12.45
C ASN A 669 -43.70 -7.38 -12.72
N ILE A 670 -42.72 -7.16 -11.84
CA ILE A 670 -41.71 -6.11 -12.01
C ILE A 670 -40.32 -6.67 -11.74
N ASP A 671 -39.32 -6.12 -12.41
CA ASP A 671 -37.94 -6.23 -11.97
C ASP A 671 -37.54 -4.91 -11.27
N LEU A 672 -36.65 -5.04 -10.31
CA LEU A 672 -36.11 -3.93 -9.55
C LEU A 672 -34.65 -3.74 -9.90
N HIS A 673 -34.27 -2.52 -10.30
CA HIS A 673 -32.87 -2.17 -10.52
C HIS A 673 -32.48 -1.11 -9.48
N ILE A 674 -31.58 -1.48 -8.58
CA ILE A 674 -31.01 -0.63 -7.55
C ILE A 674 -29.63 -0.19 -8.01
N HIS A 675 -29.40 1.10 -8.11
CA HIS A 675 -28.15 1.66 -8.57
C HIS A 675 -27.58 2.67 -7.59
N ALA A 676 -26.28 2.57 -7.28
CA ALA A 676 -25.54 3.63 -6.59
C ALA A 676 -24.52 4.23 -7.58
N PRO A 677 -24.72 5.49 -8.01
CA PRO A 677 -23.82 6.18 -8.93
C PRO A 677 -22.36 6.19 -8.47
N GLU A 678 -21.44 6.52 -9.39
CA GLU A 678 -19.99 6.48 -9.17
C GLU A 678 -19.45 5.04 -8.95
N GLY A 679 -19.76 4.13 -9.87
CA GLY A 679 -19.35 2.73 -9.82
C GLY A 679 -17.84 2.45 -9.82
N ALA A 680 -17.02 3.46 -10.09
CA ALA A 680 -15.55 3.34 -10.00
C ALA A 680 -15.03 3.28 -8.54
N VAL A 681 -15.84 3.68 -7.56
CA VAL A 681 -15.49 3.66 -6.14
C VAL A 681 -16.24 2.49 -5.48
N PRO A 682 -15.55 1.48 -4.95
CA PRO A 682 -16.19 0.41 -4.19
C PRO A 682 -16.91 0.98 -2.96
N LYS A 683 -18.13 0.49 -2.72
CA LYS A 683 -18.97 0.92 -1.61
C LYS A 683 -19.41 -0.30 -0.84
N ASP A 684 -19.14 -0.32 0.47
CA ASP A 684 -19.58 -1.38 1.34
C ASP A 684 -19.98 -0.85 2.72
N GLY A 685 -20.91 -1.51 3.37
CA GLY A 685 -21.35 -1.20 4.72
C GLY A 685 -22.87 -1.23 4.92
N PRO A 686 -23.34 -1.50 6.16
CA PRO A 686 -24.76 -1.67 6.46
C PRO A 686 -25.53 -0.35 6.56
N SER A 687 -24.84 0.79 6.73
CA SER A 687 -25.45 2.10 7.05
C SER A 687 -26.29 2.73 5.93
N ALA A 688 -26.33 2.10 4.75
CA ALA A 688 -27.18 2.51 3.62
C ALA A 688 -28.59 1.92 3.65
N GLY A 689 -28.89 1.01 4.58
CA GLY A 689 -30.17 0.29 4.63
C GLY A 689 -31.39 1.20 4.63
N VAL A 690 -31.37 2.26 5.44
CA VAL A 690 -32.42 3.29 5.49
C VAL A 690 -32.61 3.96 4.12
N THR A 691 -31.53 4.32 3.45
CA THR A 691 -31.56 5.00 2.15
C THR A 691 -32.08 4.10 1.05
N LEU A 692 -31.59 2.85 1.01
CA LEU A 692 -32.02 1.83 0.05
C LEU A 692 -33.54 1.58 0.17
N THR A 693 -34.02 1.42 1.39
CA THR A 693 -35.46 1.17 1.63
C THR A 693 -36.31 2.37 1.27
N THR A 694 -35.83 3.57 1.58
CA THR A 694 -36.57 4.83 1.26
C THR A 694 -36.67 5.00 -0.25
N ALA A 695 -35.59 4.85 -1.00
CA ALA A 695 -35.59 4.91 -2.47
C ALA A 695 -36.51 3.85 -3.09
N LEU A 696 -36.45 2.62 -2.54
CA LEU A 696 -37.25 1.49 -3.01
C LEU A 696 -38.77 1.73 -2.78
N ILE A 697 -39.17 2.14 -1.57
CA ILE A 697 -40.57 2.42 -1.25
C ILE A 697 -41.07 3.62 -2.07
N SER A 698 -40.25 4.65 -2.26
CA SER A 698 -40.55 5.77 -3.14
C SER A 698 -40.81 5.31 -4.58
N ALA A 699 -39.95 4.50 -5.14
CA ALA A 699 -40.10 3.98 -6.51
C ALA A 699 -41.36 3.13 -6.68
N LEU A 700 -41.68 2.30 -5.68
CA LEU A 700 -42.83 1.41 -5.71
C LEU A 700 -44.15 2.13 -5.48
N SER A 701 -44.20 3.10 -4.53
CA SER A 701 -45.39 3.87 -4.21
C SER A 701 -45.62 5.04 -5.16
N GLY A 702 -44.60 5.49 -5.88
CA GLY A 702 -44.66 6.69 -6.72
C GLY A 702 -44.63 8.01 -5.93
N ILE A 703 -44.32 7.96 -4.63
CA ILE A 703 -44.21 9.15 -3.78
C ILE A 703 -42.76 9.67 -3.82
N PRO A 704 -42.55 10.96 -4.18
CA PRO A 704 -41.18 11.49 -4.26
C PRO A 704 -40.53 11.62 -2.89
N VAL A 705 -39.18 11.50 -2.88
CA VAL A 705 -38.35 11.75 -1.69
C VAL A 705 -37.95 13.23 -1.67
N ASN A 706 -37.94 13.82 -0.47
CA ASN A 706 -37.45 15.18 -0.26
C ASN A 706 -35.95 15.27 -0.60
N HIS A 707 -35.60 16.13 -1.57
CA HIS A 707 -34.25 16.32 -2.03
C HIS A 707 -33.31 16.99 -1.01
N ASP A 708 -33.88 17.83 -0.10
CA ASP A 708 -33.14 18.55 0.93
C ASP A 708 -32.99 17.75 2.23
N LEU A 709 -33.03 16.42 2.10
CA LEU A 709 -32.94 15.50 3.19
C LEU A 709 -31.92 14.39 2.84
N ALA A 710 -30.99 14.13 3.76
CA ALA A 710 -30.12 12.97 3.71
C ALA A 710 -30.37 12.04 4.90
N MET A 711 -29.97 10.80 4.78
CA MET A 711 -30.21 9.81 5.81
C MET A 711 -29.09 8.80 5.92
N THR A 712 -28.94 8.23 7.09
CA THR A 712 -28.03 7.12 7.35
C THR A 712 -28.59 6.24 8.46
N GLY A 713 -28.39 4.95 8.36
CA GLY A 713 -28.87 3.98 9.36
C GLY A 713 -28.82 2.56 8.80
N GLU A 714 -28.49 1.63 9.63
CA GLU A 714 -28.67 0.22 9.36
C GLU A 714 -30.11 -0.18 9.70
N ILE A 715 -30.68 -1.14 9.00
CA ILE A 715 -32.05 -1.60 9.22
C ILE A 715 -32.08 -3.07 9.64
N THR A 716 -33.08 -3.40 10.45
CA THR A 716 -33.45 -4.78 10.72
C THR A 716 -34.67 -5.20 9.89
N LEU A 717 -34.94 -6.51 9.82
CA LEU A 717 -36.15 -7.05 9.17
C LEU A 717 -37.47 -6.49 9.76
N HIS A 718 -37.45 -6.07 11.03
CA HIS A 718 -38.61 -5.45 11.72
C HIS A 718 -38.69 -3.93 11.55
N GLY A 719 -37.75 -3.34 10.77
CA GLY A 719 -37.75 -1.89 10.51
C GLY A 719 -37.17 -1.05 11.64
N ASN A 720 -36.46 -1.62 12.61
CA ASN A 720 -35.68 -0.85 13.57
C ASN A 720 -34.44 -0.27 12.88
N VAL A 721 -34.09 0.96 13.26
CA VAL A 721 -32.91 1.67 12.76
C VAL A 721 -31.81 1.53 13.79
N LEU A 722 -30.71 0.86 13.40
CA LEU A 722 -29.56 0.59 14.24
C LEU A 722 -28.49 1.68 14.10
N PRO A 723 -27.64 1.87 15.13
CA PRO A 723 -26.59 2.87 15.15
C PRO A 723 -25.54 2.64 14.07
N ILE A 724 -24.84 3.73 13.70
CA ILE A 724 -23.82 3.75 12.65
C ILE A 724 -22.55 4.44 13.16
N GLY A 725 -21.43 4.16 12.49
CA GLY A 725 -20.17 4.89 12.71
C GLY A 725 -20.01 6.10 11.80
N GLY A 726 -19.11 7.02 12.19
CA GLY A 726 -18.66 8.14 11.36
C GLY A 726 -19.73 9.23 11.17
N LEU A 727 -20.56 9.49 12.18
CA LEU A 727 -21.59 10.52 12.09
C LEU A 727 -21.00 11.91 11.83
N LYS A 728 -19.85 12.24 12.43
CA LYS A 728 -19.16 13.51 12.21
C LYS A 728 -18.85 13.73 10.73
N GLU A 729 -18.21 12.76 10.09
CA GLU A 729 -17.81 12.84 8.68
C GLU A 729 -19.02 12.84 7.75
N LYS A 730 -20.03 12.03 8.05
CA LYS A 730 -21.29 11.96 7.30
C LYS A 730 -22.04 13.27 7.34
N SER A 731 -22.13 13.90 8.52
CA SER A 731 -22.77 15.19 8.69
C SER A 731 -22.06 16.32 7.94
N MET A 732 -20.72 16.27 7.88
CA MET A 732 -19.93 17.20 7.08
C MET A 732 -20.21 17.06 5.58
N ALA A 733 -20.41 15.84 5.09
CA ALA A 733 -20.78 15.63 3.69
C ALA A 733 -22.13 16.26 3.36
N ALA A 734 -23.14 16.05 4.19
CA ALA A 734 -24.45 16.68 4.04
C ALA A 734 -24.35 18.21 4.05
N PHE A 735 -23.61 18.77 4.99
CA PHE A 735 -23.36 20.21 5.10
C PHE A 735 -22.68 20.79 3.85
N ARG A 736 -21.62 20.12 3.35
CA ARG A 736 -20.89 20.55 2.14
C ARG A 736 -21.78 20.62 0.91
N GLU A 737 -22.68 19.66 0.76
CA GLU A 737 -23.58 19.60 -0.38
C GLU A 737 -24.85 20.46 -0.18
N GLY A 738 -24.98 21.14 0.97
CA GLY A 738 -26.05 22.09 1.26
C GLY A 738 -27.38 21.43 1.68
N ILE A 739 -27.33 20.19 2.17
CA ILE A 739 -28.49 19.49 2.75
C ILE A 739 -28.81 20.12 4.09
N SER A 740 -30.10 20.49 4.29
CA SER A 740 -30.56 21.13 5.52
C SER A 740 -31.01 20.13 6.60
N THR A 741 -31.39 18.91 6.23
CA THR A 741 -31.95 17.92 7.18
C THR A 741 -31.26 16.58 7.05
N VAL A 742 -30.85 16.01 8.20
CA VAL A 742 -30.24 14.68 8.25
C VAL A 742 -31.00 13.80 9.24
N LEU A 743 -31.48 12.65 8.77
CA LEU A 743 -32.04 11.61 9.62
C LEU A 743 -30.90 10.70 10.12
N ILE A 744 -30.85 10.54 11.43
CA ILE A 744 -29.84 9.74 12.12
C ILE A 744 -30.50 8.69 13.02
N PRO A 745 -29.85 7.55 13.29
CA PRO A 745 -30.36 6.62 14.29
C PRO A 745 -30.49 7.28 15.66
N LYS A 746 -31.54 6.94 16.42
CA LYS A 746 -31.79 7.50 17.74
C LYS A 746 -30.61 7.30 18.70
N ASP A 747 -29.96 6.15 18.61
CA ASP A 747 -28.81 5.79 19.46
C ASP A 747 -27.55 6.61 19.13
N ASN A 748 -27.45 7.19 17.93
CA ASN A 748 -26.40 8.13 17.57
C ASN A 748 -26.65 9.58 18.00
N ALA A 749 -27.75 9.86 18.76
CA ALA A 749 -28.00 11.20 19.25
C ALA A 749 -26.88 11.72 20.19
N SER A 750 -26.22 10.83 20.93
CA SER A 750 -25.03 11.15 21.72
C SER A 750 -23.85 11.62 20.88
N ASP A 751 -23.68 11.06 19.68
CA ASP A 751 -22.54 11.35 18.80
C ASP A 751 -22.64 12.75 18.19
N LEU A 752 -23.82 13.37 18.27
CA LEU A 752 -23.97 14.78 17.91
C LEU A 752 -23.08 15.71 18.73
N TYR A 753 -22.60 15.27 19.91
CA TYR A 753 -21.61 16.03 20.66
C TYR A 753 -20.31 16.22 19.87
N GLU A 754 -19.95 15.27 19.03
CA GLU A 754 -18.72 15.29 18.22
C GLU A 754 -18.86 16.10 16.92
N VAL A 755 -20.08 16.38 16.49
CA VAL A 755 -20.33 17.15 15.26
C VAL A 755 -19.98 18.62 15.50
N ASP A 756 -19.36 19.25 14.49
CA ASP A 756 -18.91 20.63 14.57
C ASP A 756 -20.07 21.63 14.78
N ALA A 757 -19.80 22.70 15.52
CA ALA A 757 -20.78 23.71 15.83
C ALA A 757 -21.40 24.35 14.56
N GLU A 758 -20.58 24.66 13.56
CA GLU A 758 -21.02 25.23 12.28
C GLU A 758 -22.00 24.31 11.54
N VAL A 759 -21.80 22.99 11.63
CA VAL A 759 -22.69 22.00 11.03
C VAL A 759 -24.02 21.95 11.80
N LYS A 760 -23.96 21.96 13.14
CA LYS A 760 -25.15 21.93 14.01
C LYS A 760 -26.05 23.16 13.84
N GLU A 761 -25.45 24.31 13.50
CA GLU A 761 -26.21 25.54 13.23
C GLU A 761 -26.98 25.49 11.91
N LYS A 762 -26.47 24.78 10.90
CA LYS A 762 -27.01 24.80 9.54
C LYS A 762 -27.73 23.51 9.13
N VAL A 763 -27.44 22.40 9.79
CA VAL A 763 -28.04 21.09 9.52
C VAL A 763 -28.93 20.69 10.68
N HIS A 764 -30.19 20.40 10.38
CA HIS A 764 -31.15 19.92 11.34
C HIS A 764 -31.09 18.40 11.45
N PHE A 765 -30.69 17.87 12.60
CA PHE A 765 -30.64 16.44 12.86
C PHE A 765 -31.94 15.94 13.47
N ILE A 766 -32.50 14.89 12.89
CA ILE A 766 -33.72 14.24 13.40
C ILE A 766 -33.36 12.80 13.79
N PRO A 767 -33.32 12.49 15.09
CA PRO A 767 -33.15 11.13 15.55
C PRO A 767 -34.38 10.28 15.24
N VAL A 768 -34.20 9.10 14.66
CA VAL A 768 -35.24 8.15 14.28
C VAL A 768 -34.97 6.78 14.85
N ALA A 769 -35.96 6.09 15.36
CA ALA A 769 -35.87 4.75 15.91
C ALA A 769 -36.36 3.69 14.92
N THR A 770 -37.28 4.04 14.05
CA THR A 770 -37.94 3.13 13.13
C THR A 770 -37.93 3.64 11.70
N LEU A 771 -37.97 2.72 10.75
CA LEU A 771 -38.03 3.03 9.33
C LEU A 771 -39.35 3.76 8.96
N SER A 772 -40.44 3.48 9.66
CA SER A 772 -41.72 4.21 9.52
C SER A 772 -41.53 5.70 9.83
N GLU A 773 -40.74 6.05 10.86
CA GLU A 773 -40.41 7.46 11.17
C GLU A 773 -39.58 8.07 10.04
N VAL A 774 -38.59 7.34 9.51
CA VAL A 774 -37.77 7.80 8.37
C VAL A 774 -38.68 8.14 7.19
N LEU A 775 -39.52 7.21 6.76
CA LEU A 775 -40.39 7.38 5.60
C LEU A 775 -41.42 8.52 5.78
N LYS A 776 -41.87 8.75 7.02
CA LYS A 776 -42.72 9.88 7.36
C LYS A 776 -42.04 11.23 7.13
N HIS A 777 -40.73 11.33 7.37
CA HIS A 777 -39.96 12.54 7.13
C HIS A 777 -39.45 12.65 5.68
N ALA A 778 -39.08 11.54 5.09
CA ALA A 778 -38.47 11.50 3.78
C ALA A 778 -39.45 11.61 2.61
N LEU A 779 -40.65 11.03 2.71
CA LEU A 779 -41.64 11.00 1.60
C LEU A 779 -42.50 12.25 1.58
N VAL A 780 -42.52 12.92 0.44
CA VAL A 780 -43.33 14.14 0.23
C VAL A 780 -44.72 13.76 -0.24
N ARG A 781 -45.67 13.72 0.70
CA ARG A 781 -47.10 13.45 0.40
C ARG A 781 -47.84 14.74 -0.03
N PRO A 782 -48.72 14.71 -1.04
CA PRO A 782 -49.52 15.87 -1.44
C PRO A 782 -50.31 16.41 -0.26
N GLY A 783 -50.15 17.68 0.06
CA GLY A 783 -50.91 18.37 1.13
C GLY A 783 -50.14 18.65 2.42
N ARG A 784 -48.90 18.26 2.53
CA ARG A 784 -48.05 18.64 3.67
C ARG A 784 -47.06 19.71 3.24
N THR A 785 -47.29 20.94 3.66
CA THR A 785 -46.28 22.02 3.57
C THR A 785 -45.07 21.56 4.37
N PRO A 786 -43.83 21.58 3.82
CA PRO A 786 -42.65 21.26 4.62
C PRO A 786 -42.61 22.20 5.82
N ALA A 787 -42.40 21.66 7.00
CA ALA A 787 -42.24 22.46 8.21
C ALA A 787 -41.03 23.38 7.99
N ARG A 788 -41.30 24.65 7.74
CA ARG A 788 -40.30 25.69 7.65
C ARG A 788 -39.58 25.70 9.00
N ALA A 789 -38.30 25.46 9.00
CA ALA A 789 -37.49 25.44 10.19
C ALA A 789 -37.70 26.74 10.98
N VAL A 790 -38.33 26.64 12.12
CA VAL A 790 -38.36 27.71 13.09
C VAL A 790 -36.96 27.62 13.79
N HIS A 791 -36.13 28.61 13.54
CA HIS A 791 -34.95 28.85 14.31
C HIS A 791 -35.33 29.12 15.77
N GLY A 792 -35.25 28.11 16.60
CA GLY A 792 -35.45 28.20 18.02
C GLY A 792 -34.69 27.04 18.69
N VAL A 793 -33.61 27.40 19.34
CA VAL A 793 -32.87 26.51 20.21
C VAL A 793 -33.82 25.97 21.29
N PRO A 794 -34.01 24.65 21.46
CA PRO A 794 -34.65 24.19 22.69
C PRO A 794 -33.62 24.37 23.81
N GLN A 795 -33.86 25.30 24.71
CA GLN A 795 -33.17 25.35 25.97
C GLN A 795 -33.39 24.00 26.68
N ALA A 796 -32.28 23.36 27.02
CA ALA A 796 -32.26 22.19 27.88
C ALA A 796 -32.94 22.56 29.21
N THR A 797 -34.15 22.07 29.41
CA THR A 797 -34.85 22.13 30.69
C THR A 797 -34.05 21.22 31.64
N SER A 798 -33.38 21.84 32.60
CA SER A 798 -32.72 21.19 33.72
C SER A 798 -33.78 20.47 34.56
N LEU A 799 -33.86 19.15 34.41
CA LEU A 799 -34.49 18.31 35.41
C LEU A 799 -33.47 18.03 36.52
N ILE A 800 -33.22 19.03 37.35
CA ILE A 800 -32.70 18.81 38.70
C ILE A 800 -33.95 18.59 39.58
N ALA A 801 -34.25 17.34 39.82
CA ALA A 801 -35.17 16.97 40.88
C ALA A 801 -34.51 17.27 42.23
N ASN A 802 -35.08 18.22 42.99
CA ASN A 802 -34.82 18.42 44.40
C ASN A 802 -35.31 17.20 45.19
N ASP A 803 -34.47 16.33 45.61
CA ASP A 803 -34.73 15.41 46.71
C ASP A 803 -34.11 15.98 47.98
N LYS A 804 -34.98 16.42 48.89
CA LYS A 804 -34.66 16.69 50.27
C LYS A 804 -34.42 15.39 51.03
N PRO A 805 -33.48 15.32 51.96
CA PRO A 805 -33.21 14.13 52.75
C PRO A 805 -34.31 13.93 53.80
N ALA A 806 -34.92 12.75 53.83
CA ALA A 806 -35.73 12.26 54.94
C ALA A 806 -34.84 11.67 56.03
N GLU A 807 -35.04 12.12 57.24
CA GLU A 807 -34.39 11.65 58.47
C GLU A 807 -34.72 10.21 58.82
N GLY A 808 -33.68 9.47 59.22
CA GLY A 808 -33.72 8.49 60.36
C GLY A 808 -34.41 7.17 60.09
N HIS A 809 -33.57 6.12 60.06
CA HIS A 809 -33.76 4.96 60.96
C HIS A 809 -32.45 4.12 61.03
N LYS A 810 -32.25 3.72 62.31
CA LYS A 810 -31.10 3.03 62.91
C LYS A 810 -30.71 1.72 62.26
N GLU A 811 -29.41 1.44 62.37
CA GLU A 811 -28.81 0.11 62.28
C GLU A 811 -29.48 -0.94 63.15
N PRO A 812 -29.33 -2.24 62.82
CA PRO A 812 -28.53 -3.05 63.74
C PRO A 812 -27.47 -3.91 63.08
N ALA A 813 -26.46 -4.13 63.89
CA ALA A 813 -25.19 -4.79 63.80
C ALA A 813 -25.15 -6.18 63.21
N ALA A 814 -23.99 -6.44 62.63
CA ALA A 814 -23.12 -7.63 62.60
C ALA A 814 -23.71 -9.03 62.86
N VAL A 815 -23.29 -9.99 62.00
CA VAL A 815 -22.52 -11.20 62.41
C VAL A 815 -22.04 -11.96 61.15
N MET A 816 -20.75 -12.25 61.16
CA MET A 816 -19.89 -13.15 60.38
C MET A 816 -19.59 -12.79 58.94
#